data_55cebd1eda77719a9e4a6dbb87ed3714
#
_entry.id   55cebd1eda77719a9e4a6dbb87ed3714
#
_cell.length_a   1.000
_cell.length_b   1.000
_cell.length_c   1.000
_cell.angle_alpha   90.00
_cell.angle_beta   90.00
_cell.angle_gamma   90.00
#
_symmetry.space_group_name_H-M   'P 1'
#
loop_
_entity.id
_entity.type
_entity.pdbx_description
1 polymer ?
#
loop_
_entity_poly.entity_id
_entity_poly.type
_entity_poly.pdbx_seq_one_letter_code
_entity_poly.pdbx_strand_id
1 'polypeptide(L)'
;MNQPSEEQQLVIDNLKNGYNVVCSAVAGSGKSSTVLSTSKQMPDRQILQITYNSSLRLEIKEKVKYFGLENISIHTFHSLAVKYYSPDCHTDTGIRRVLLNDTKPRSEILKIDLCMLDEFQDCSELYFRFVLKFLRDMGSPIQILILGDPLQCLYGFKGADSRFLTMADQIWKGSDLLKSQTFVHCSLKMSYRITDQMGKFVNEAMFGSQLMLTCKSGEPVTYIRNSRHNIEKTVVYTIKELLDSGVKPSEIFVLAASVKGLNSNVRKMENALVDQNIPCHVPMFDTDKLDERVIGGKIVFSTFHCAKGRQRKYVFVIGFDNNYFNQFARTLDDTSQCPNTLYVGCTRATHGLYLLEFDQYPTDRPLDFLKMGHHDFIKSDFVKFKGIPRSIFYQDEAGDKAKSLIDKKYESPTKMIKFIPDSVLDYISPIIDRLFTISSPISNTIDIPMIVETKGGFFESVSDLNGIAIPSLYYDRLNRENLLYKMVENSMIEMKENEHMYLKRIVKEMPVQCESIKDYLLLANVYTAIQERLYFKLKQIDEYDWISEQVITDCLERLDSIIGIELKGENPQVLPEHVIIHHSIEEQHAKIDQVLAPHFPDNMRFRFSAVVDLLTEASIWELKCTGDISMDHKLQVIIYAWIWDMLDKPAKNFKILNIITGEIVTMNYEPEELTRIVVALLKGKYENINLKTDDEFLRDMTAV
;
A
#
# COMPACT_ATOMS: atom_id res chain seq x y z
N MET A 1 -4.69 -30.45 -13.83
CA MET A 1 -4.57 -29.15 -14.55
C MET A 1 -5.55 -29.18 -15.69
N ASN A 2 -6.40 -28.17 -15.84
CA ASN A 2 -7.33 -28.08 -16.96
C ASN A 2 -6.57 -27.94 -18.29
N GLN A 3 -7.18 -28.35 -19.41
CA GLN A 3 -6.60 -28.06 -20.72
C GLN A 3 -6.55 -26.56 -20.95
N PRO A 4 -5.46 -26.02 -21.54
CA PRO A 4 -5.39 -24.61 -21.89
C PRO A 4 -6.47 -24.24 -22.91
N SER A 5 -6.97 -23.02 -22.84
CA SER A 5 -7.88 -22.48 -23.86
C SER A 5 -7.12 -22.28 -25.19
N GLU A 6 -7.87 -22.04 -26.28
CA GLU A 6 -7.26 -21.75 -27.59
C GLU A 6 -6.29 -20.55 -27.51
N GLU A 7 -6.68 -19.48 -26.81
CA GLU A 7 -5.83 -18.30 -26.60
C GLU A 7 -4.55 -18.66 -25.84
N GLN A 8 -4.65 -19.46 -24.77
CA GLN A 8 -3.52 -19.92 -23.98
C GLN A 8 -2.62 -20.87 -24.79
N GLN A 9 -3.22 -21.77 -25.58
CA GLN A 9 -2.47 -22.69 -26.42
C GLN A 9 -1.69 -21.96 -27.50
N LEU A 10 -2.26 -20.90 -28.08
CA LEU A 10 -1.55 -20.05 -29.05
C LEU A 10 -0.28 -19.42 -28.47
N VAL A 11 -0.30 -18.96 -27.21
CA VAL A 11 0.88 -18.48 -26.50
C VAL A 11 1.95 -19.58 -26.42
N ILE A 12 1.53 -20.78 -26.00
CA ILE A 12 2.43 -21.93 -25.83
C ILE A 12 3.04 -22.36 -27.18
N ASP A 13 2.23 -22.41 -28.23
CA ASP A 13 2.69 -22.84 -29.56
C ASP A 13 3.71 -21.85 -30.16
N ASN A 14 3.50 -20.53 -29.97
CA ASN A 14 4.49 -19.53 -30.36
C ASN A 14 5.81 -19.68 -29.59
N LEU A 15 5.76 -19.99 -28.30
CA LEU A 15 6.97 -20.27 -27.52
C LEU A 15 7.68 -21.54 -27.99
N LYS A 16 6.95 -22.61 -28.35
CA LYS A 16 7.52 -23.84 -28.92
C LYS A 16 8.22 -23.57 -30.26
N ASN A 17 7.67 -22.66 -31.06
CA ASN A 17 8.24 -22.22 -32.33
C ASN A 17 9.49 -21.32 -32.18
N GLY A 18 9.91 -21.01 -30.93
CA GLY A 18 11.09 -20.22 -30.64
C GLY A 18 10.88 -18.71 -30.68
N TYR A 19 9.66 -18.22 -30.82
CA TYR A 19 9.34 -16.79 -30.79
C TYR A 19 9.30 -16.26 -29.36
N ASN A 20 9.71 -14.99 -29.17
CA ASN A 20 9.37 -14.27 -27.95
C ASN A 20 7.90 -13.86 -28.00
N VAL A 21 7.23 -13.84 -26.87
CA VAL A 21 5.81 -13.53 -26.82
C VAL A 21 5.53 -12.37 -25.85
N VAL A 22 4.77 -11.38 -26.32
CA VAL A 22 4.15 -10.35 -25.52
C VAL A 22 2.66 -10.68 -25.43
N CYS A 23 2.15 -10.90 -24.21
CA CYS A 23 0.77 -11.33 -24.00
C CYS A 23 0.01 -10.35 -23.11
N SER A 24 -0.90 -9.59 -23.71
CA SER A 24 -1.88 -8.76 -22.99
C SER A 24 -3.04 -9.61 -22.52
N ALA A 25 -3.37 -9.55 -21.24
CA ALA A 25 -4.29 -10.48 -20.61
C ALA A 25 -5.26 -9.75 -19.66
N VAL A 26 -6.56 -9.80 -19.96
CA VAL A 26 -7.58 -9.16 -19.10
C VAL A 26 -7.67 -9.80 -17.72
N ALA A 27 -8.34 -9.11 -16.79
CA ALA A 27 -8.56 -9.59 -15.43
C ALA A 27 -9.25 -10.97 -15.43
N GLY A 28 -8.65 -11.96 -14.77
CA GLY A 28 -9.22 -13.30 -14.66
C GLY A 28 -9.06 -14.20 -15.88
N SER A 29 -8.22 -13.86 -16.85
CA SER A 29 -8.00 -14.63 -18.09
C SER A 29 -7.13 -15.88 -17.94
N GLY A 30 -6.57 -16.12 -16.73
CA GLY A 30 -5.81 -17.32 -16.46
C GLY A 30 -4.32 -17.23 -16.80
N LYS A 31 -3.67 -16.05 -16.62
CA LYS A 31 -2.23 -15.86 -16.75
C LYS A 31 -1.41 -16.95 -16.04
N SER A 32 -1.69 -17.20 -14.75
CA SER A 32 -1.00 -18.25 -13.98
C SER A 32 -1.23 -19.66 -14.56
N SER A 33 -2.41 -19.93 -15.12
CA SER A 33 -2.69 -21.21 -15.79
C SER A 33 -1.86 -21.35 -17.08
N THR A 34 -1.69 -20.26 -17.82
CA THR A 34 -0.82 -20.23 -19.02
C THR A 34 0.61 -20.56 -18.66
N VAL A 35 1.16 -19.94 -17.59
CA VAL A 35 2.53 -20.23 -17.10
C VAL A 35 2.70 -21.71 -16.74
N LEU A 36 1.78 -22.27 -15.95
CA LEU A 36 1.85 -23.67 -15.53
C LEU A 36 1.68 -24.64 -16.72
N SER A 37 0.80 -24.32 -17.66
CA SER A 37 0.58 -25.14 -18.87
C SER A 37 1.78 -25.08 -19.81
N THR A 38 2.46 -23.94 -19.90
CA THR A 38 3.72 -23.82 -20.66
C THR A 38 4.81 -24.70 -20.04
N SER A 39 5.00 -24.65 -18.72
CA SER A 39 5.97 -25.53 -18.04
C SER A 39 5.65 -27.01 -18.29
N LYS A 40 4.41 -27.41 -18.17
CA LYS A 40 3.98 -28.81 -18.42
C LYS A 40 4.22 -29.26 -19.86
N GLN A 41 3.99 -28.38 -20.84
CA GLN A 41 4.13 -28.71 -22.27
C GLN A 41 5.55 -28.54 -22.82
N MET A 42 6.47 -27.99 -22.02
CA MET A 42 7.88 -27.79 -22.39
C MET A 42 8.79 -28.37 -21.28
N PRO A 43 8.70 -29.68 -20.96
CA PRO A 43 9.38 -30.28 -19.81
C PRO A 43 10.92 -30.24 -19.92
N ASP A 44 11.44 -30.23 -21.15
CA ASP A 44 12.90 -30.17 -21.41
C ASP A 44 13.50 -28.77 -21.30
N ARG A 45 12.68 -27.75 -21.05
CA ARG A 45 13.12 -26.34 -20.92
C ARG A 45 13.21 -25.94 -19.45
N GLN A 46 14.31 -25.33 -19.06
CA GLN A 46 14.46 -24.71 -17.76
C GLN A 46 13.80 -23.32 -17.79
N ILE A 47 12.79 -23.12 -16.95
CA ILE A 47 11.93 -21.94 -16.94
C ILE A 47 12.15 -21.13 -15.67
N LEU A 48 12.34 -19.82 -15.80
CA LEU A 48 12.30 -18.86 -14.72
C LEU A 48 11.06 -17.99 -14.85
N GLN A 49 10.20 -17.97 -13.82
CA GLN A 49 9.16 -16.95 -13.70
C GLN A 49 9.58 -15.89 -12.69
N ILE A 50 9.52 -14.63 -13.11
CA ILE A 50 9.69 -13.47 -12.24
C ILE A 50 8.36 -12.74 -12.15
N THR A 51 7.88 -12.48 -10.93
CA THR A 51 6.63 -11.77 -10.67
C THR A 51 6.81 -10.68 -9.62
N TYR A 52 5.97 -9.66 -9.65
CA TYR A 52 6.03 -8.55 -8.70
C TYR A 52 5.55 -8.97 -7.30
N ASN A 53 4.52 -9.79 -7.20
CA ASN A 53 3.78 -10.04 -5.96
C ASN A 53 4.23 -11.33 -5.25
N SER A 54 4.61 -11.21 -3.97
CA SER A 54 5.03 -12.35 -3.13
C SER A 54 3.90 -13.35 -2.85
N SER A 55 2.66 -12.89 -2.69
CA SER A 55 1.50 -13.78 -2.49
C SER A 55 1.23 -14.62 -3.73
N LEU A 56 1.27 -14.00 -4.92
CA LEU A 56 1.13 -14.71 -6.18
C LEU A 56 2.25 -15.73 -6.38
N ARG A 57 3.49 -15.38 -6.02
CA ARG A 57 4.63 -16.31 -6.03
C ARG A 57 4.36 -17.55 -5.19
N LEU A 58 3.86 -17.37 -3.97
CA LEU A 58 3.56 -18.49 -3.06
C LEU A 58 2.45 -19.38 -3.64
N GLU A 59 1.36 -18.80 -4.10
CA GLU A 59 0.25 -19.54 -4.73
C GLU A 59 0.72 -20.37 -5.94
N ILE A 60 1.54 -19.78 -6.81
CA ILE A 60 2.05 -20.49 -7.98
C ILE A 60 3.03 -21.59 -7.57
N LYS A 61 3.90 -21.37 -6.57
CA LYS A 61 4.80 -22.40 -6.02
C LYS A 61 4.04 -23.61 -5.47
N GLU A 62 2.94 -23.37 -4.75
CA GLU A 62 2.08 -24.46 -4.26
C GLU A 62 1.49 -25.27 -5.42
N LYS A 63 1.01 -24.58 -6.46
CA LYS A 63 0.49 -25.25 -7.67
C LYS A 63 1.56 -26.01 -8.43
N VAL A 64 2.77 -25.47 -8.55
CA VAL A 64 3.94 -26.14 -9.15
C VAL A 64 4.24 -27.44 -8.40
N LYS A 65 4.30 -27.37 -7.06
CA LYS A 65 4.49 -28.57 -6.21
C LYS A 65 3.34 -29.57 -6.37
N TYR A 66 2.10 -29.09 -6.36
CA TYR A 66 0.92 -29.95 -6.50
C TYR A 66 0.88 -30.68 -7.84
N PHE A 67 1.31 -30.03 -8.93
CA PHE A 67 1.34 -30.64 -10.27
C PHE A 67 2.65 -31.37 -10.60
N GLY A 68 3.64 -31.40 -9.68
CA GLY A 68 4.91 -32.07 -9.90
C GLY A 68 5.74 -31.46 -11.04
N LEU A 69 5.73 -30.14 -11.21
CA LEU A 69 6.51 -29.47 -12.24
C LEU A 69 7.90 -29.14 -11.71
N GLU A 70 8.94 -29.80 -12.26
CA GLU A 70 10.33 -29.67 -11.77
C GLU A 70 11.17 -28.69 -12.60
N ASN A 71 10.70 -28.31 -13.78
CA ASN A 71 11.41 -27.49 -14.74
C ASN A 71 11.16 -26.00 -14.62
N ILE A 72 10.45 -25.54 -13.58
CA ILE A 72 10.13 -24.11 -13.38
C ILE A 72 10.52 -23.63 -11.99
N SER A 73 11.22 -22.51 -11.93
CA SER A 73 11.53 -21.77 -10.72
C SER A 73 10.80 -20.43 -10.66
N ILE A 74 10.23 -20.08 -9.49
CA ILE A 74 9.37 -18.90 -9.33
C ILE A 74 9.96 -17.97 -8.30
N HIS A 75 10.21 -16.74 -8.70
CA HIS A 75 10.81 -15.71 -7.89
C HIS A 75 10.07 -14.38 -8.00
N THR A 76 10.17 -13.54 -6.95
CA THR A 76 10.01 -12.10 -7.10
C THR A 76 11.36 -11.49 -7.44
N PHE A 77 11.40 -10.22 -7.92
CA PHE A 77 12.67 -9.52 -8.16
C PHE A 77 13.57 -9.58 -6.92
N HIS A 78 13.04 -9.25 -5.75
CA HIS A 78 13.77 -9.32 -4.48
C HIS A 78 14.26 -10.73 -4.16
N SER A 79 13.40 -11.75 -4.25
CA SER A 79 13.82 -13.12 -3.91
C SER A 79 14.87 -13.68 -4.86
N LEU A 80 14.89 -13.23 -6.11
CA LEU A 80 15.91 -13.56 -7.08
C LEU A 80 17.22 -12.85 -6.74
N ALA A 81 17.14 -11.57 -6.41
CA ALA A 81 18.28 -10.75 -6.03
C ALA A 81 18.92 -11.24 -4.71
N VAL A 82 18.11 -11.58 -3.71
CA VAL A 82 18.59 -12.21 -2.46
C VAL A 82 19.29 -13.52 -2.73
N LYS A 83 18.77 -14.37 -3.62
CA LYS A 83 19.35 -15.67 -3.94
C LYS A 83 20.74 -15.54 -4.55
N TYR A 84 20.94 -14.64 -5.50
CA TYR A 84 22.17 -14.60 -6.31
C TYR A 84 23.14 -13.46 -5.95
N TYR A 85 22.70 -12.39 -5.27
CA TYR A 85 23.58 -11.23 -5.04
C TYR A 85 23.81 -10.94 -3.55
N SER A 86 22.82 -10.44 -2.80
CA SER A 86 22.99 -10.08 -1.38
C SER A 86 21.72 -10.30 -0.58
N PRO A 87 21.83 -10.70 0.70
CA PRO A 87 20.70 -10.73 1.62
C PRO A 87 19.95 -9.39 1.70
N ASP A 88 20.65 -8.25 1.57
CA ASP A 88 20.08 -6.91 1.65
C ASP A 88 19.12 -6.60 0.48
N CYS A 89 19.14 -7.42 -0.57
CA CYS A 89 18.24 -7.28 -1.72
C CYS A 89 16.78 -7.65 -1.43
N HIS A 90 16.41 -7.89 -0.16
CA HIS A 90 15.02 -7.97 0.24
C HIS A 90 14.29 -6.61 0.15
N THR A 91 15.04 -5.52 -0.09
CA THR A 91 14.56 -4.16 -0.31
C THR A 91 15.00 -3.61 -1.68
N ASP A 92 14.28 -2.60 -2.18
CA ASP A 92 14.66 -1.87 -3.41
C ASP A 92 16.05 -1.22 -3.28
N THR A 93 16.38 -0.70 -2.10
CA THR A 93 17.71 -0.13 -1.81
C THR A 93 18.83 -1.16 -2.02
N GLY A 94 18.61 -2.40 -1.60
CA GLY A 94 19.58 -3.49 -1.84
C GLY A 94 19.78 -3.78 -3.32
N ILE A 95 18.70 -3.81 -4.11
CA ILE A 95 18.76 -3.98 -5.57
C ILE A 95 19.50 -2.79 -6.21
N ARG A 96 19.24 -1.55 -5.79
CA ARG A 96 19.95 -0.35 -6.26
C ARG A 96 21.45 -0.46 -6.02
N ARG A 97 21.87 -0.89 -4.84
CA ARG A 97 23.31 -1.10 -4.53
C ARG A 97 23.95 -2.14 -5.45
N VAL A 98 23.25 -3.23 -5.74
CA VAL A 98 23.74 -4.27 -6.69
C VAL A 98 23.95 -3.69 -8.07
N LEU A 99 23.04 -2.83 -8.55
CA LEU A 99 23.17 -2.17 -9.86
C LEU A 99 24.28 -1.12 -9.86
N LEU A 100 24.34 -0.25 -8.87
CA LEU A 100 25.33 0.83 -8.76
C LEU A 100 26.77 0.29 -8.67
N ASN A 101 26.97 -0.79 -7.91
CA ASN A 101 28.29 -1.37 -7.67
C ASN A 101 28.66 -2.49 -8.68
N ASP A 102 27.81 -2.74 -9.65
CA ASP A 102 27.92 -3.90 -10.56
C ASP A 102 28.29 -5.20 -9.83
N THR A 103 27.61 -5.44 -8.70
CA THR A 103 27.90 -6.59 -7.84
C THR A 103 27.78 -7.89 -8.62
N LYS A 104 28.77 -8.76 -8.54
CA LYS A 104 28.74 -10.08 -9.20
C LYS A 104 27.93 -11.09 -8.40
N PRO A 105 27.32 -12.08 -9.07
CA PRO A 105 26.59 -13.15 -8.40
C PRO A 105 27.51 -13.93 -7.44
N ARG A 106 26.96 -14.30 -6.27
CA ARG A 106 27.65 -15.11 -5.25
C ARG A 106 27.81 -16.59 -5.63
N SER A 107 27.00 -17.04 -6.57
CA SER A 107 27.03 -18.40 -7.12
C SER A 107 26.74 -18.36 -8.61
N GLU A 108 27.15 -19.40 -9.32
CA GLU A 108 26.81 -19.56 -10.74
C GLU A 108 25.28 -19.56 -10.94
N ILE A 109 24.82 -18.79 -11.91
CA ILE A 109 23.43 -18.74 -12.30
C ILE A 109 23.16 -19.94 -13.22
N LEU A 110 22.22 -20.80 -12.80
CA LEU A 110 21.82 -21.94 -13.62
C LEU A 110 21.27 -21.44 -14.97
N LYS A 111 21.64 -22.15 -16.03
CA LYS A 111 21.17 -21.85 -17.38
C LYS A 111 19.64 -21.95 -17.45
N ILE A 112 19.01 -20.91 -17.95
CA ILE A 112 17.58 -20.78 -18.14
C ILE A 112 17.31 -20.71 -19.64
N ASP A 113 16.29 -21.42 -20.13
CA ASP A 113 15.91 -21.45 -21.52
C ASP A 113 14.80 -20.44 -21.84
N LEU A 114 13.88 -20.23 -20.90
CA LEU A 114 12.74 -19.34 -21.02
C LEU A 114 12.55 -18.52 -19.73
N CYS A 115 12.55 -17.20 -19.86
CA CYS A 115 12.19 -16.29 -18.80
C CYS A 115 10.76 -15.77 -19.00
N MET A 116 9.92 -15.95 -18.00
CA MET A 116 8.55 -15.44 -17.97
C MET A 116 8.47 -14.24 -17.02
N LEU A 117 8.17 -13.07 -17.55
CA LEU A 117 8.00 -11.83 -16.82
C LEU A 117 6.50 -11.60 -16.62
N ASP A 118 6.00 -11.89 -15.41
CA ASP A 118 4.57 -11.86 -15.09
C ASP A 118 4.19 -10.60 -14.32
N GLU A 119 2.98 -10.09 -14.55
CA GLU A 119 2.49 -8.78 -14.06
C GLU A 119 3.42 -7.62 -14.48
N PHE A 120 3.95 -7.68 -15.71
CA PHE A 120 5.01 -6.80 -16.14
C PHE A 120 4.55 -5.36 -16.40
N GLN A 121 3.25 -5.07 -16.40
CA GLN A 121 2.71 -3.71 -16.35
C GLN A 121 3.10 -2.96 -15.05
N ASP A 122 3.54 -3.68 -14.01
CA ASP A 122 4.03 -3.08 -12.76
C ASP A 122 5.56 -2.98 -12.69
N CYS A 123 6.24 -3.26 -13.80
CA CYS A 123 7.68 -3.12 -13.87
C CYS A 123 8.10 -1.66 -13.78
N SER A 124 9.10 -1.37 -12.93
CA SER A 124 9.78 -0.09 -12.89
C SER A 124 11.13 -0.17 -13.61
N GLU A 125 11.74 0.98 -13.87
CA GLU A 125 13.10 1.05 -14.43
C GLU A 125 14.11 0.27 -13.58
N LEU A 126 14.00 0.35 -12.25
CA LEU A 126 14.84 -0.41 -11.30
C LEU A 126 14.78 -1.91 -11.56
N TYR A 127 13.56 -2.45 -11.67
CA TYR A 127 13.37 -3.88 -11.87
C TYR A 127 13.75 -4.33 -13.28
N PHE A 128 13.49 -3.50 -14.28
CA PHE A 128 13.91 -3.77 -15.64
C PHE A 128 15.45 -3.84 -15.75
N ARG A 129 16.18 -2.86 -15.21
CA ARG A 129 17.65 -2.86 -15.14
C ARG A 129 18.19 -4.07 -14.39
N PHE A 130 17.52 -4.48 -13.30
CA PHE A 130 17.89 -5.69 -12.57
C PHE A 130 17.72 -6.95 -13.42
N VAL A 131 16.62 -7.09 -14.18
CA VAL A 131 16.42 -8.22 -15.10
C VAL A 131 17.53 -8.25 -16.15
N LEU A 132 17.85 -7.13 -16.78
CA LEU A 132 18.94 -7.04 -17.77
C LEU A 132 20.28 -7.47 -17.16
N LYS A 133 20.62 -6.96 -15.95
CA LYS A 133 21.85 -7.36 -15.27
C LYS A 133 21.87 -8.86 -14.98
N PHE A 134 20.78 -9.42 -14.44
CA PHE A 134 20.69 -10.84 -14.16
C PHE A 134 20.91 -11.70 -15.41
N LEU A 135 20.30 -11.33 -16.53
CA LEU A 135 20.44 -12.05 -17.80
C LEU A 135 21.88 -11.92 -18.37
N ARG A 136 22.52 -10.75 -18.26
CA ARG A 136 23.93 -10.56 -18.61
C ARG A 136 24.86 -11.44 -17.77
N ASP A 137 24.64 -11.47 -16.45
CA ASP A 137 25.44 -12.27 -15.53
C ASP A 137 25.25 -13.79 -15.75
N MET A 138 24.08 -14.22 -16.26
CA MET A 138 23.83 -15.62 -16.67
C MET A 138 24.65 -15.99 -17.93
N GLY A 139 24.97 -15.06 -18.79
CA GLY A 139 25.89 -15.23 -19.91
C GLY A 139 25.41 -16.12 -21.05
N SER A 140 24.12 -16.37 -21.16
CA SER A 140 23.53 -17.13 -22.28
C SER A 140 22.24 -16.49 -22.78
N PRO A 141 22.06 -16.41 -24.13
CA PRO A 141 20.82 -15.87 -24.70
C PRO A 141 19.57 -16.66 -24.27
N ILE A 142 18.46 -15.96 -24.10
CA ILE A 142 17.22 -16.49 -23.56
C ILE A 142 16.03 -16.24 -24.50
N GLN A 143 14.98 -17.03 -24.35
CA GLN A 143 13.65 -16.74 -24.89
C GLN A 143 12.81 -16.06 -23.80
N ILE A 144 11.95 -15.10 -24.14
CA ILE A 144 11.12 -14.39 -23.16
C ILE A 144 9.65 -14.49 -23.47
N LEU A 145 8.85 -14.58 -22.38
CA LEU A 145 7.40 -14.41 -22.37
C LEU A 145 7.10 -13.24 -21.41
N ILE A 146 6.45 -12.21 -21.93
CA ILE A 146 6.04 -11.04 -21.14
C ILE A 146 4.52 -11.05 -21.01
N LEU A 147 4.03 -11.11 -19.78
CA LEU A 147 2.61 -11.25 -19.44
C LEU A 147 2.16 -10.08 -18.58
N GLY A 148 0.94 -9.58 -18.83
CA GLY A 148 0.35 -8.56 -17.97
C GLY A 148 -0.98 -8.04 -18.48
N ASP A 149 -1.56 -7.13 -17.68
CA ASP A 149 -2.77 -6.37 -18.02
C ASP A 149 -2.45 -4.88 -17.92
N PRO A 150 -2.32 -4.14 -19.03
CA PRO A 150 -1.98 -2.71 -18.98
C PRO A 150 -2.95 -1.89 -18.12
N LEU A 151 -4.23 -2.30 -18.08
CA LEU A 151 -5.26 -1.64 -17.27
C LEU A 151 -5.17 -1.98 -15.77
N GLN A 152 -4.26 -2.86 -15.36
CA GLN A 152 -3.95 -3.14 -13.97
C GLN A 152 -2.65 -2.50 -13.48
N CYS A 153 -2.04 -1.59 -14.24
CA CYS A 153 -0.91 -0.78 -13.77
C CYS A 153 -1.38 0.23 -12.73
N LEU A 154 -1.13 -0.04 -11.46
CA LEU A 154 -1.55 0.81 -10.34
C LEU A 154 -0.40 1.53 -9.62
N TYR A 155 0.83 1.08 -9.84
CA TYR A 155 1.98 1.56 -9.08
C TYR A 155 2.82 2.61 -9.81
N GLY A 156 2.19 3.38 -10.72
CA GLY A 156 2.85 4.49 -11.44
C GLY A 156 3.56 5.48 -10.51
N PHE A 157 2.98 5.75 -9.33
CA PHE A 157 3.59 6.57 -8.29
C PHE A 157 4.89 5.97 -7.70
N LYS A 158 5.14 4.67 -7.89
CA LYS A 158 6.39 3.97 -7.56
C LYS A 158 7.29 3.75 -8.78
N GLY A 159 7.02 4.44 -9.87
CA GLY A 159 7.80 4.28 -11.11
C GLY A 159 7.41 3.09 -11.98
N ALA A 160 6.31 2.39 -11.66
CA ALA A 160 5.79 1.35 -12.56
C ALA A 160 5.26 1.98 -13.85
N ASP A 161 5.57 1.37 -14.99
CA ASP A 161 5.18 1.86 -16.30
C ASP A 161 4.69 0.71 -17.17
N SER A 162 3.44 0.80 -17.63
CA SER A 162 2.83 -0.23 -18.47
C SER A 162 3.53 -0.39 -19.84
N ARG A 163 4.34 0.58 -20.26
CA ARG A 163 5.12 0.53 -21.50
C ARG A 163 6.16 -0.58 -21.50
N PHE A 164 6.64 -1.03 -20.34
CA PHE A 164 7.46 -2.24 -20.25
C PHE A 164 6.75 -3.49 -20.78
N LEU A 165 5.42 -3.52 -20.75
CA LEU A 165 4.60 -4.55 -21.37
C LEU A 165 4.19 -4.16 -22.80
N THR A 166 3.62 -2.96 -23.00
CA THR A 166 2.98 -2.60 -24.27
C THR A 166 3.96 -2.25 -25.38
N MET A 167 5.19 -1.85 -25.04
CA MET A 167 6.27 -1.55 -25.98
C MET A 167 7.45 -2.53 -25.85
N ALA A 168 7.22 -3.71 -25.29
CA ALA A 168 8.27 -4.66 -24.99
C ALA A 168 9.09 -5.09 -26.21
N ASP A 169 8.45 -5.32 -27.35
CA ASP A 169 9.12 -5.68 -28.60
C ASP A 169 10.09 -4.58 -29.08
N GLN A 170 9.78 -3.30 -28.82
CA GLN A 170 10.63 -2.18 -29.15
C GLN A 170 11.79 -2.02 -28.14
N ILE A 171 11.52 -2.17 -26.85
CA ILE A 171 12.54 -2.08 -25.79
C ILE A 171 13.60 -3.17 -25.94
N TRP A 172 13.21 -4.39 -26.25
CA TRP A 172 14.10 -5.54 -26.38
C TRP A 172 14.70 -5.68 -27.78
N LYS A 173 14.36 -4.81 -28.73
CA LYS A 173 14.84 -4.86 -30.11
C LYS A 173 16.36 -4.71 -30.17
N GLY A 174 17.02 -5.65 -30.85
CA GLY A 174 18.47 -5.65 -31.03
C GLY A 174 19.25 -6.15 -29.81
N SER A 175 18.60 -6.58 -28.73
CA SER A 175 19.29 -7.10 -27.56
C SER A 175 19.95 -8.46 -27.86
N ASP A 176 21.24 -8.57 -27.54
CA ASP A 176 22.04 -9.80 -27.62
C ASP A 176 21.68 -10.82 -26.54
N LEU A 177 20.91 -10.42 -25.57
CA LEU A 177 20.37 -11.29 -24.51
C LEU A 177 19.31 -12.25 -25.03
N LEU A 178 18.76 -12.04 -26.22
CA LEU A 178 17.68 -12.84 -26.79
C LEU A 178 18.18 -13.88 -27.79
N LYS A 179 17.61 -15.11 -27.71
CA LYS A 179 17.81 -16.16 -28.70
C LYS A 179 17.23 -15.83 -30.08
N SER A 180 16.12 -15.09 -30.10
CA SER A 180 15.40 -14.66 -31.30
C SER A 180 15.03 -13.18 -31.16
N GLN A 181 15.03 -12.47 -32.30
CA GLN A 181 14.54 -11.08 -32.35
C GLN A 181 13.07 -10.99 -32.74
N THR A 182 12.41 -12.14 -32.99
CA THR A 182 11.01 -12.17 -33.43
C THR A 182 10.11 -12.16 -32.21
N PHE A 183 9.24 -11.17 -32.14
CA PHE A 183 8.17 -11.05 -31.15
C PHE A 183 6.81 -11.33 -31.79
N VAL A 184 5.97 -12.05 -31.04
CA VAL A 184 4.56 -12.30 -31.39
C VAL A 184 3.69 -11.72 -30.29
N HIS A 185 2.70 -10.90 -30.68
CA HIS A 185 1.72 -10.35 -29.77
C HIS A 185 0.52 -11.30 -29.65
N CYS A 186 0.20 -11.73 -28.43
CA CYS A 186 -0.95 -12.54 -28.09
C CYS A 186 -1.87 -11.78 -27.15
N SER A 187 -3.12 -12.21 -27.06
CA SER A 187 -4.08 -11.68 -26.09
C SER A 187 -4.89 -12.80 -25.43
N LEU A 188 -5.11 -12.66 -24.13
CA LEU A 188 -6.07 -13.50 -23.37
C LEU A 188 -7.27 -12.63 -23.02
N LYS A 189 -8.33 -12.71 -23.82
CA LYS A 189 -9.54 -11.90 -23.69
C LYS A 189 -10.64 -12.58 -22.89
N MET A 190 -10.61 -13.92 -22.77
CA MET A 190 -11.61 -14.69 -22.03
C MET A 190 -11.37 -14.59 -20.52
N SER A 191 -12.28 -13.95 -19.79
CA SER A 191 -12.28 -13.93 -18.33
C SER A 191 -13.07 -15.09 -17.75
N TYR A 192 -12.43 -15.89 -16.92
CA TYR A 192 -13.04 -16.97 -16.14
C TYR A 192 -13.50 -16.53 -14.75
N ARG A 193 -13.24 -15.27 -14.39
CA ARG A 193 -13.55 -14.68 -13.08
C ARG A 193 -14.89 -13.95 -13.11
N ILE A 194 -15.05 -13.06 -14.09
CA ILE A 194 -16.11 -12.06 -14.16
C ILE A 194 -17.34 -12.66 -14.80
N THR A 195 -18.53 -12.30 -14.31
CA THR A 195 -19.80 -12.74 -14.90
C THR A 195 -20.14 -11.96 -16.17
N ASP A 196 -21.06 -12.49 -16.99
CA ASP A 196 -21.49 -11.86 -18.24
C ASP A 196 -22.03 -10.43 -18.00
N GLN A 197 -22.79 -10.23 -16.93
CA GLN A 197 -23.35 -8.93 -16.59
C GLN A 197 -22.27 -7.91 -16.18
N MET A 198 -21.27 -8.35 -15.39
CA MET A 198 -20.13 -7.50 -15.06
C MET A 198 -19.26 -7.23 -16.29
N GLY A 199 -19.07 -8.23 -17.16
CA GLY A 199 -18.35 -8.07 -18.43
C GLY A 199 -19.03 -7.08 -19.35
N LYS A 200 -20.36 -7.12 -19.48
CA LYS A 200 -21.14 -6.12 -20.21
C LYS A 200 -20.96 -4.72 -19.59
N PHE A 201 -21.01 -4.59 -18.26
CA PHE A 201 -20.80 -3.31 -17.61
C PHE A 201 -19.41 -2.73 -17.94
N VAL A 202 -18.35 -3.55 -17.83
CA VAL A 202 -16.98 -3.12 -18.19
C VAL A 202 -16.92 -2.73 -19.67
N ASN A 203 -17.37 -3.59 -20.57
CA ASN A 203 -17.27 -3.36 -22.00
C ASN A 203 -18.10 -2.15 -22.46
N GLU A 204 -19.39 -2.10 -22.12
CA GLU A 204 -20.34 -1.13 -22.65
C GLU A 204 -20.34 0.18 -21.86
N ALA A 205 -20.42 0.09 -20.50
CA ALA A 205 -20.55 1.28 -19.68
C ALA A 205 -19.19 1.94 -19.39
N MET A 206 -18.11 1.18 -19.15
CA MET A 206 -16.83 1.78 -18.80
C MET A 206 -15.97 2.12 -20.03
N PHE A 207 -15.89 1.22 -21.04
CA PHE A 207 -14.98 1.38 -22.17
C PHE A 207 -15.67 1.69 -23.49
N GLY A 208 -16.96 1.36 -23.67
CA GLY A 208 -17.67 1.51 -24.93
C GLY A 208 -17.15 0.60 -26.06
N SER A 209 -16.44 -0.47 -25.71
CA SER A 209 -15.83 -1.42 -26.64
C SER A 209 -15.71 -2.80 -25.99
N GLN A 210 -15.60 -3.85 -26.81
CA GLN A 210 -15.43 -5.23 -26.32
C GLN A 210 -13.99 -5.48 -25.88
N LEU A 211 -13.68 -5.17 -24.62
CA LEU A 211 -12.39 -5.39 -24.00
C LEU A 211 -12.17 -6.85 -23.61
N MET A 212 -13.20 -7.48 -23.05
CA MET A 212 -13.15 -8.85 -22.55
C MET A 212 -14.34 -9.69 -22.98
N LEU A 213 -14.13 -11.00 -23.02
CA LEU A 213 -15.16 -12.03 -23.16
C LEU A 213 -15.39 -12.69 -21.79
N THR A 214 -16.57 -13.24 -21.59
CA THR A 214 -16.97 -13.89 -20.36
C THR A 214 -17.67 -15.21 -20.68
N CYS A 215 -17.67 -16.15 -19.74
CA CYS A 215 -18.30 -17.46 -19.92
C CYS A 215 -19.15 -17.90 -18.72
N LYS A 216 -19.45 -16.96 -17.82
CA LYS A 216 -20.13 -17.25 -16.55
C LYS A 216 -21.30 -16.30 -16.37
N SER A 217 -22.52 -16.81 -16.39
CA SER A 217 -23.69 -16.01 -16.06
C SER A 217 -23.69 -15.59 -14.59
N GLY A 218 -24.29 -14.43 -14.28
CA GLY A 218 -24.38 -13.90 -12.91
C GLY A 218 -25.53 -12.90 -12.78
N GLU A 219 -25.56 -12.23 -11.63
CA GLU A 219 -26.54 -11.19 -11.38
C GLU A 219 -26.13 -9.85 -12.01
N PRO A 220 -27.09 -8.95 -12.32
CA PRO A 220 -26.78 -7.60 -12.76
C PRO A 220 -25.95 -6.85 -11.73
N VAL A 221 -25.06 -5.97 -12.22
CA VAL A 221 -24.30 -5.04 -11.37
C VAL A 221 -25.28 -4.15 -10.60
N THR A 222 -25.19 -4.13 -9.29
CA THR A 222 -26.08 -3.29 -8.48
C THR A 222 -25.45 -1.90 -8.36
N TYR A 223 -26.09 -0.91 -9.00
CA TYR A 223 -25.69 0.48 -8.94
C TYR A 223 -26.55 1.23 -7.92
N ILE A 224 -25.91 1.80 -6.88
CA ILE A 224 -26.62 2.46 -5.76
C ILE A 224 -26.24 3.93 -5.73
N ARG A 225 -27.22 4.79 -5.92
CA ARG A 225 -27.11 6.24 -5.76
C ARG A 225 -27.83 6.68 -4.50
N ASN A 226 -27.10 7.27 -3.55
CA ASN A 226 -27.70 7.74 -2.29
C ASN A 226 -26.92 8.94 -1.74
N SER A 227 -27.53 9.68 -0.79
CA SER A 227 -26.85 10.75 -0.10
C SER A 227 -25.65 10.25 0.69
N ARG A 228 -24.62 11.10 0.82
CA ARG A 228 -23.41 10.78 1.59
C ARG A 228 -23.71 10.36 3.04
N HIS A 229 -24.81 10.85 3.61
CA HIS A 229 -25.22 10.56 4.99
C HIS A 229 -25.99 9.26 5.15
N ASN A 230 -26.50 8.69 4.05
CA ASN A 230 -27.29 7.46 4.09
C ASN A 230 -26.61 6.27 3.41
N ILE A 231 -25.53 6.52 2.67
CA ILE A 231 -24.87 5.47 1.89
C ILE A 231 -24.30 4.37 2.79
N GLU A 232 -23.73 4.74 3.96
CA GLU A 232 -23.21 3.77 4.91
C GLU A 232 -24.29 2.85 5.43
N LYS A 233 -25.46 3.37 5.76
CA LYS A 233 -26.61 2.56 6.21
C LYS A 233 -27.08 1.59 5.14
N THR A 234 -27.11 2.05 3.88
CA THR A 234 -27.50 1.23 2.74
C THR A 234 -26.52 0.09 2.52
N VAL A 235 -25.22 0.36 2.60
CA VAL A 235 -24.18 -0.67 2.46
C VAL A 235 -24.24 -1.69 3.58
N VAL A 236 -24.29 -1.21 4.82
CA VAL A 236 -24.41 -2.09 6.01
C VAL A 236 -25.65 -2.97 5.94
N TYR A 237 -26.79 -2.41 5.53
CA TYR A 237 -28.02 -3.18 5.33
C TYR A 237 -27.84 -4.23 4.21
N THR A 238 -27.29 -3.86 3.06
CA THR A 238 -27.07 -4.80 1.95
C THR A 238 -26.07 -5.91 2.33
N ILE A 239 -25.01 -5.58 3.07
CA ILE A 239 -24.08 -6.58 3.60
C ILE A 239 -24.79 -7.56 4.52
N LYS A 240 -25.68 -7.07 5.40
CA LYS A 240 -26.48 -7.94 6.29
C LYS A 240 -27.39 -8.86 5.52
N GLU A 241 -28.10 -8.36 4.49
CA GLU A 241 -28.93 -9.21 3.63
C GLU A 241 -28.10 -10.35 3.00
N LEU A 242 -26.86 -10.06 2.57
CA LEU A 242 -25.95 -11.08 2.04
C LEU A 242 -25.56 -12.10 3.12
N LEU A 243 -25.18 -11.65 4.31
CA LEU A 243 -24.82 -12.54 5.42
C LEU A 243 -26.00 -13.42 5.85
N ASP A 244 -27.21 -12.85 5.94
CA ASP A 244 -28.44 -13.56 6.26
C ASP A 244 -28.81 -14.60 5.18
N SER A 245 -28.40 -14.38 3.92
CA SER A 245 -28.54 -15.36 2.83
C SER A 245 -27.48 -16.46 2.85
N GLY A 246 -26.54 -16.44 3.81
CA GLY A 246 -25.49 -17.46 3.98
C GLY A 246 -24.14 -17.10 3.37
N VAL A 247 -23.96 -15.89 2.87
CA VAL A 247 -22.65 -15.38 2.44
C VAL A 247 -21.76 -15.21 3.66
N LYS A 248 -20.51 -15.65 3.57
CA LYS A 248 -19.54 -15.51 4.68
C LYS A 248 -18.88 -14.12 4.68
N PRO A 249 -18.52 -13.56 5.84
CA PRO A 249 -17.77 -12.31 5.90
C PRO A 249 -16.51 -12.32 5.02
N SER A 250 -15.79 -13.46 4.98
CA SER A 250 -14.60 -13.65 4.15
C SER A 250 -14.86 -13.59 2.62
N GLU A 251 -16.10 -13.50 2.18
CA GLU A 251 -16.48 -13.43 0.77
C GLU A 251 -16.79 -12.00 0.31
N ILE A 252 -16.60 -10.99 1.21
CA ILE A 252 -16.98 -9.60 0.96
C ILE A 252 -15.74 -8.67 1.01
N PHE A 253 -15.57 -7.85 -0.04
CA PHE A 253 -14.70 -6.68 -0.05
C PHE A 253 -15.52 -5.39 -0.06
N VAL A 254 -15.03 -4.38 0.66
CA VAL A 254 -15.47 -2.99 0.55
C VAL A 254 -14.27 -2.16 0.12
N LEU A 255 -14.26 -1.67 -1.11
CA LEU A 255 -13.15 -1.00 -1.72
C LEU A 255 -13.43 0.51 -1.86
N ALA A 256 -12.44 1.32 -1.53
CA ALA A 256 -12.48 2.77 -1.66
C ALA A 256 -11.14 3.31 -2.17
N ALA A 257 -11.10 4.56 -2.62
CA ALA A 257 -9.84 5.19 -3.00
C ALA A 257 -8.91 5.41 -1.80
N SER A 258 -9.48 5.62 -0.60
CA SER A 258 -8.75 5.71 0.67
C SER A 258 -9.60 5.17 1.82
N VAL A 259 -8.96 4.54 2.79
CA VAL A 259 -9.57 4.07 4.04
C VAL A 259 -9.22 4.94 5.24
N LYS A 260 -8.38 5.96 5.07
CA LYS A 260 -7.79 6.77 6.15
C LYS A 260 -8.68 7.86 6.74
N GLY A 261 -9.62 8.39 5.99
CA GLY A 261 -10.37 9.56 6.46
C GLY A 261 -11.14 9.28 7.75
N LEU A 262 -10.82 9.96 8.86
CA LEU A 262 -11.46 9.74 10.17
C LEU A 262 -13.00 9.86 10.13
N ASN A 263 -13.53 10.72 9.28
CA ASN A 263 -14.97 10.89 9.07
C ASN A 263 -15.46 10.18 7.79
N SER A 264 -14.67 9.25 7.25
CA SER A 264 -15.04 8.55 6.01
C SER A 264 -16.21 7.59 6.23
N ASN A 265 -16.95 7.34 5.16
CA ASN A 265 -18.01 6.33 5.20
C ASN A 265 -17.46 4.93 5.50
N VAL A 266 -16.19 4.64 5.12
CA VAL A 266 -15.51 3.37 5.43
C VAL A 266 -15.46 3.13 6.94
N ARG A 267 -15.03 4.15 7.74
CA ARG A 267 -14.95 4.06 9.20
C ARG A 267 -16.34 3.85 9.83
N LYS A 268 -17.34 4.58 9.33
CA LYS A 268 -18.74 4.45 9.82
C LYS A 268 -19.34 3.08 9.51
N MET A 269 -19.07 2.54 8.32
CA MET A 269 -19.52 1.20 7.93
C MET A 269 -18.88 0.12 8.80
N GLU A 270 -17.57 0.19 8.98
CA GLU A 270 -16.85 -0.74 9.83
C GLU A 270 -17.39 -0.73 11.25
N ASN A 271 -17.48 0.43 11.88
CA ASN A 271 -18.01 0.57 13.25
C ASN A 271 -19.43 0.02 13.37
N ALA A 272 -20.31 0.26 12.39
CA ALA A 272 -21.67 -0.25 12.40
C ALA A 272 -21.76 -1.77 12.23
N LEU A 273 -20.81 -2.40 11.54
CA LEU A 273 -20.73 -3.85 11.37
C LEU A 273 -20.15 -4.52 12.62
N VAL A 274 -19.06 -4.01 13.16
CA VAL A 274 -18.43 -4.60 14.36
C VAL A 274 -19.27 -4.40 15.62
N ASP A 275 -20.10 -3.37 15.70
CA ASP A 275 -21.11 -3.21 16.76
C ASP A 275 -22.15 -4.35 16.76
N GLN A 276 -22.32 -5.01 15.62
CA GLN A 276 -23.17 -6.17 15.46
C GLN A 276 -22.39 -7.50 15.50
N ASN A 277 -21.14 -7.48 16.00
CA ASN A 277 -20.23 -8.60 16.08
C ASN A 277 -19.92 -9.25 14.71
N ILE A 278 -19.97 -8.48 13.62
CA ILE A 278 -19.56 -8.93 12.30
C ILE A 278 -18.07 -8.66 12.17
N PRO A 279 -17.23 -9.69 11.92
CA PRO A 279 -15.78 -9.52 11.89
C PRO A 279 -15.35 -8.70 10.68
N CYS A 280 -14.57 -7.67 10.94
CA CYS A 280 -14.04 -6.74 9.94
C CYS A 280 -12.53 -6.60 10.04
N HIS A 281 -11.90 -6.18 8.95
CA HIS A 281 -10.51 -5.73 8.91
C HIS A 281 -10.40 -4.46 8.06
N VAL A 282 -9.72 -3.44 8.59
CA VAL A 282 -9.38 -2.21 7.87
C VAL A 282 -7.89 -1.98 8.06
N PRO A 283 -7.08 -1.85 6.99
CA PRO A 283 -5.67 -1.51 7.12
C PRO A 283 -5.50 -0.11 7.72
N MET A 284 -4.48 0.07 8.54
CA MET A 284 -4.17 1.34 9.18
C MET A 284 -3.75 2.39 8.15
N PHE A 285 -3.07 1.96 7.10
CA PHE A 285 -2.61 2.81 6.02
C PHE A 285 -3.07 2.30 4.66
N ASP A 286 -3.30 3.22 3.72
CA ASP A 286 -3.73 2.92 2.35
C ASP A 286 -2.74 2.03 1.57
N THR A 287 -1.51 1.88 2.08
CA THR A 287 -0.43 1.08 1.49
C THR A 287 -0.14 -0.22 2.21
N ASP A 288 -0.82 -0.50 3.33
CA ASP A 288 -0.54 -1.69 4.14
C ASP A 288 -0.84 -2.96 3.34
N LYS A 289 0.10 -3.90 3.39
CA LYS A 289 -0.10 -5.22 2.80
C LYS A 289 -1.11 -6.01 3.62
N LEU A 290 -2.10 -6.57 2.96
CA LEU A 290 -3.06 -7.46 3.59
C LEU A 290 -2.40 -8.83 3.87
N ASP A 291 -2.25 -9.21 5.12
CA ASP A 291 -1.81 -10.57 5.51
C ASP A 291 -3.01 -11.52 5.44
N GLU A 292 -2.86 -12.64 4.72
CA GLU A 292 -3.96 -13.61 4.49
C GLU A 292 -4.46 -14.24 5.80
N ARG A 293 -3.61 -14.39 6.82
CA ARG A 293 -4.03 -14.88 8.14
C ARG A 293 -4.93 -13.86 8.83
N VAL A 294 -4.52 -12.57 8.79
CA VAL A 294 -5.24 -11.48 9.47
C VAL A 294 -6.60 -11.20 8.82
N ILE A 295 -6.68 -11.27 7.49
CA ILE A 295 -7.94 -11.02 6.78
C ILE A 295 -8.87 -12.25 6.68
N GLY A 296 -8.38 -13.41 7.13
CA GLY A 296 -9.14 -14.65 7.13
C GLY A 296 -10.43 -14.55 7.94
N GLY A 297 -11.56 -15.00 7.38
CA GLY A 297 -12.86 -14.99 8.08
C GLY A 297 -13.57 -13.65 8.17
N LYS A 298 -12.99 -12.54 7.70
CA LYS A 298 -13.48 -11.17 7.91
C LYS A 298 -13.97 -10.49 6.65
N ILE A 299 -14.86 -9.51 6.80
CA ILE A 299 -15.11 -8.50 5.76
C ILE A 299 -13.86 -7.61 5.70
N VAL A 300 -13.33 -7.40 4.50
CA VAL A 300 -12.13 -6.59 4.32
C VAL A 300 -12.49 -5.27 3.68
N PHE A 301 -12.18 -4.19 4.36
CA PHE A 301 -12.15 -2.85 3.81
C PHE A 301 -10.74 -2.58 3.29
N SER A 302 -10.60 -2.04 2.07
CA SER A 302 -9.27 -1.86 1.49
C SER A 302 -9.27 -0.76 0.42
N THR A 303 -8.07 -0.34 0.03
CA THR A 303 -7.91 0.46 -1.19
C THR A 303 -7.84 -0.44 -2.42
N PHE A 304 -8.07 0.17 -3.60
CA PHE A 304 -7.92 -0.54 -4.88
C PHE A 304 -6.51 -1.11 -5.07
N HIS A 305 -5.48 -0.40 -4.58
CA HIS A 305 -4.08 -0.83 -4.66
C HIS A 305 -3.83 -2.10 -3.84
N CYS A 306 -4.28 -2.13 -2.60
CA CYS A 306 -4.07 -3.28 -1.70
C CYS A 306 -4.94 -4.49 -2.06
N ALA A 307 -6.08 -4.27 -2.75
CA ALA A 307 -6.94 -5.33 -3.26
C ALA A 307 -6.43 -5.97 -4.58
N LYS A 308 -5.40 -5.36 -5.22
CA LYS A 308 -4.81 -5.90 -6.44
C LYS A 308 -4.28 -7.31 -6.23
N GLY A 309 -4.50 -8.19 -7.20
CA GLY A 309 -4.13 -9.60 -7.11
C GLY A 309 -5.13 -10.49 -6.35
N ARG A 310 -6.06 -9.90 -5.58
CA ARG A 310 -7.07 -10.61 -4.80
C ARG A 310 -8.44 -10.58 -5.47
N GLN A 311 -9.36 -11.41 -4.97
CA GLN A 311 -10.74 -11.44 -5.41
C GLN A 311 -11.65 -11.91 -4.28
N ARG A 312 -12.92 -11.50 -4.32
CA ARG A 312 -13.98 -11.96 -3.40
C ARG A 312 -15.28 -12.19 -4.19
N LYS A 313 -16.22 -12.91 -3.61
CA LYS A 313 -17.52 -13.13 -4.27
C LYS A 313 -18.27 -11.81 -4.46
N TYR A 314 -18.31 -10.98 -3.43
CA TYR A 314 -19.07 -9.74 -3.41
C TYR A 314 -18.12 -8.57 -3.17
N VAL A 315 -18.20 -7.55 -4.02
CA VAL A 315 -17.35 -6.36 -3.93
C VAL A 315 -18.20 -5.10 -3.97
N PHE A 316 -18.00 -4.23 -3.00
CA PHE A 316 -18.59 -2.89 -2.91
C PHE A 316 -17.52 -1.88 -3.28
N VAL A 317 -17.78 -1.03 -4.26
CA VAL A 317 -16.90 0.07 -4.69
C VAL A 317 -17.51 1.38 -4.22
N ILE A 318 -16.90 2.01 -3.22
CA ILE A 318 -17.39 3.23 -2.59
C ILE A 318 -16.83 4.46 -3.32
N GLY A 319 -17.70 5.43 -3.59
CA GLY A 319 -17.31 6.68 -4.27
C GLY A 319 -17.05 6.46 -5.77
N PHE A 320 -17.93 5.70 -6.42
CA PHE A 320 -17.92 5.52 -7.86
C PHE A 320 -18.58 6.73 -8.54
N ASP A 321 -17.94 7.90 -8.36
CA ASP A 321 -18.41 9.22 -8.85
C ASP A 321 -17.22 10.17 -9.06
N ASN A 322 -17.49 11.36 -9.60
CA ASN A 322 -16.47 12.36 -9.93
C ASN A 322 -15.66 12.92 -8.74
N ASN A 323 -16.05 12.62 -7.49
CA ASN A 323 -15.17 12.88 -6.33
C ASN A 323 -13.83 12.15 -6.46
N TYR A 324 -13.82 11.00 -7.12
CA TYR A 324 -12.59 10.27 -7.37
C TYR A 324 -11.56 11.15 -8.09
N PHE A 325 -11.94 11.83 -9.18
CA PHE A 325 -11.05 12.73 -9.91
C PHE A 325 -10.67 13.96 -9.08
N ASN A 326 -11.64 14.55 -8.39
CA ASN A 326 -11.41 15.77 -7.61
C ASN A 326 -10.49 15.58 -6.40
N GLN A 327 -10.43 14.39 -5.83
CA GLN A 327 -9.70 14.14 -4.58
C GLN A 327 -8.48 13.23 -4.76
N PHE A 328 -8.56 12.19 -5.58
CA PHE A 328 -7.57 11.12 -5.65
C PHE A 328 -6.81 11.05 -6.97
N ALA A 329 -7.40 11.47 -8.05
CA ALA A 329 -6.80 11.44 -9.39
C ALA A 329 -6.63 12.84 -9.99
N ARG A 330 -6.28 13.83 -9.19
CA ARG A 330 -6.12 15.24 -9.59
C ARG A 330 -5.05 15.50 -10.66
N THR A 331 -4.13 14.57 -10.80
CA THR A 331 -3.04 14.63 -11.80
C THR A 331 -3.41 14.02 -13.14
N LEU A 332 -4.59 13.41 -13.25
CA LEU A 332 -5.12 12.95 -14.54
C LEU A 332 -5.74 14.14 -15.27
N ASP A 333 -5.07 14.59 -16.31
CA ASP A 333 -5.55 15.72 -17.14
C ASP A 333 -6.78 15.31 -17.97
N ASP A 334 -6.98 14.02 -18.24
CA ASP A 334 -8.06 13.48 -19.05
C ASP A 334 -9.01 12.60 -18.23
N THR A 335 -10.10 13.20 -17.75
CA THR A 335 -11.18 12.48 -17.03
C THR A 335 -12.06 11.62 -17.94
N SER A 336 -11.87 11.68 -19.26
CA SER A 336 -12.63 10.89 -20.25
C SER A 336 -12.12 9.44 -20.37
N GLN A 337 -10.99 9.12 -19.74
CA GLN A 337 -10.40 7.78 -19.68
C GLN A 337 -10.70 7.12 -18.34
N CYS A 338 -11.00 5.81 -18.39
CA CYS A 338 -11.24 5.04 -17.18
C CYS A 338 -9.93 4.87 -16.38
N PRO A 339 -9.86 5.33 -15.12
CA PRO A 339 -8.71 5.08 -14.27
C PRO A 339 -8.52 3.58 -14.01
N ASN A 340 -7.27 3.11 -14.09
CA ASN A 340 -6.91 1.72 -13.82
C ASN A 340 -7.38 1.24 -12.43
N THR A 341 -7.39 2.12 -11.44
CA THR A 341 -7.87 1.83 -10.08
C THR A 341 -9.35 1.43 -10.06
N LEU A 342 -10.20 2.14 -10.80
CA LEU A 342 -11.64 1.80 -10.89
C LEU A 342 -11.86 0.52 -11.70
N TYR A 343 -11.12 0.31 -12.79
CA TYR A 343 -11.13 -0.96 -13.51
C TYR A 343 -10.73 -2.13 -12.60
N VAL A 344 -9.65 -1.97 -11.84
CA VAL A 344 -9.21 -2.99 -10.87
C VAL A 344 -10.31 -3.22 -9.83
N GLY A 345 -10.91 -2.18 -9.24
CA GLY A 345 -11.99 -2.31 -8.27
C GLY A 345 -13.16 -3.12 -8.81
N CYS A 346 -13.65 -2.77 -10.00
CA CYS A 346 -14.79 -3.45 -10.65
C CYS A 346 -14.48 -4.92 -11.03
N THR A 347 -13.21 -5.25 -11.27
CA THR A 347 -12.79 -6.61 -11.68
C THR A 347 -12.36 -7.52 -10.53
N ARG A 348 -12.61 -7.12 -9.25
CA ARG A 348 -12.31 -7.97 -8.06
C ARG A 348 -13.47 -8.91 -7.69
N ALA A 349 -14.67 -8.64 -8.14
CA ALA A 349 -15.86 -9.45 -7.88
C ALA A 349 -15.90 -10.72 -8.74
N THR A 350 -16.43 -11.82 -8.14
CA THR A 350 -16.67 -13.06 -8.88
C THR A 350 -18.15 -13.45 -8.98
N HIS A 351 -19.03 -12.81 -8.18
CA HIS A 351 -20.47 -13.07 -8.13
C HIS A 351 -21.31 -11.79 -8.15
N GLY A 352 -21.08 -10.86 -7.25
CA GLY A 352 -21.85 -9.63 -7.14
C GLY A 352 -20.97 -8.39 -7.07
N LEU A 353 -21.25 -7.40 -7.89
CA LEU A 353 -20.60 -6.09 -7.92
C LEU A 353 -21.60 -5.01 -7.54
N TYR A 354 -21.25 -4.21 -6.53
CA TYR A 354 -22.02 -3.08 -6.00
C TYR A 354 -21.24 -1.80 -6.20
N LEU A 355 -21.78 -0.86 -6.98
CA LEU A 355 -21.17 0.43 -7.26
C LEU A 355 -21.95 1.51 -6.51
N LEU A 356 -21.26 2.35 -5.74
CA LEU A 356 -21.86 3.32 -4.84
C LEU A 356 -21.46 4.73 -5.19
N GLU A 357 -22.44 5.52 -5.61
CA GLU A 357 -22.34 6.92 -5.97
C GLU A 357 -22.92 7.79 -4.84
N PHE A 358 -22.20 8.87 -4.50
CA PHE A 358 -22.73 9.93 -3.65
C PHE A 358 -23.53 10.93 -4.50
N ASP A 359 -24.76 11.25 -4.08
CA ASP A 359 -25.69 12.09 -4.84
C ASP A 359 -25.34 13.61 -4.85
N GLN A 360 -24.06 13.93 -4.81
CA GLN A 360 -23.55 15.31 -4.76
C GLN A 360 -23.41 15.98 -6.13
N TYR A 361 -23.38 15.19 -7.19
CA TYR A 361 -23.14 15.69 -8.54
C TYR A 361 -24.43 15.76 -9.34
N PRO A 362 -24.62 16.86 -10.11
CA PRO A 362 -25.87 17.12 -10.83
C PRO A 362 -25.96 16.40 -12.18
N THR A 363 -24.93 15.69 -12.61
CA THR A 363 -24.87 15.06 -13.92
C THR A 363 -25.53 13.68 -13.96
N ASP A 364 -26.11 13.31 -15.10
CA ASP A 364 -26.64 11.96 -15.36
C ASP A 364 -25.51 10.90 -15.40
N ARG A 365 -24.30 11.29 -15.80
CA ARG A 365 -23.10 10.45 -15.75
C ARG A 365 -22.34 10.73 -14.45
N PRO A 366 -22.20 9.73 -13.58
CA PRO A 366 -21.49 9.92 -12.31
C PRO A 366 -19.97 10.06 -12.47
N LEU A 367 -19.41 9.55 -13.57
CA LEU A 367 -18.01 9.63 -13.96
C LEU A 367 -17.92 10.00 -15.43
N ASP A 368 -17.06 10.94 -15.79
CA ASP A 368 -16.95 11.49 -17.14
C ASP A 368 -16.58 10.45 -18.20
N PHE A 369 -15.79 9.44 -17.81
CA PHE A 369 -15.38 8.37 -18.74
C PHE A 369 -16.51 7.39 -19.08
N LEU A 370 -17.55 7.29 -18.26
CA LEU A 370 -18.65 6.37 -18.52
C LEU A 370 -19.34 6.69 -19.84
N LYS A 371 -19.66 5.67 -20.61
CA LYS A 371 -20.36 5.79 -21.89
C LYS A 371 -21.87 5.76 -21.70
N MET A 372 -22.35 5.41 -20.51
CA MET A 372 -23.75 5.29 -20.13
C MET A 372 -24.05 6.14 -18.90
N GLY A 373 -25.24 6.72 -18.84
CA GLY A 373 -25.78 7.46 -17.70
C GLY A 373 -26.80 6.64 -16.89
N HIS A 374 -27.39 7.26 -15.85
CA HIS A 374 -28.39 6.61 -14.99
C HIS A 374 -29.59 6.08 -15.78
N HIS A 375 -30.06 6.82 -16.77
CA HIS A 375 -31.21 6.42 -17.60
C HIS A 375 -30.89 5.22 -18.49
N ASP A 376 -29.63 5.10 -18.95
CA ASP A 376 -29.19 3.94 -19.71
C ASP A 376 -29.04 2.72 -18.79
N PHE A 377 -28.52 2.91 -17.56
CA PHE A 377 -28.44 1.85 -16.56
C PHE A 377 -29.82 1.26 -16.24
N ILE A 378 -30.85 2.11 -16.05
CA ILE A 378 -32.21 1.66 -15.77
C ILE A 378 -32.79 0.82 -16.93
N LYS A 379 -32.41 1.10 -18.17
CA LYS A 379 -32.88 0.38 -19.36
C LYS A 379 -32.10 -0.88 -19.67
N SER A 380 -30.88 -1.03 -19.12
CA SER A 380 -30.00 -2.15 -19.41
C SER A 380 -30.44 -3.42 -18.68
N ASP A 381 -30.10 -4.61 -19.22
CA ASP A 381 -30.33 -5.91 -18.61
C ASP A 381 -29.21 -6.33 -17.66
N PHE A 382 -28.10 -5.58 -17.63
CA PHE A 382 -26.90 -5.91 -16.84
C PHE A 382 -26.67 -4.99 -15.65
N VAL A 383 -27.51 -3.97 -15.43
CA VAL A 383 -27.44 -3.10 -14.24
C VAL A 383 -28.79 -3.09 -13.50
N LYS A 384 -28.74 -3.28 -12.19
CA LYS A 384 -29.86 -3.06 -11.26
C LYS A 384 -29.65 -1.71 -10.57
N PHE A 385 -30.30 -0.68 -11.09
CA PHE A 385 -30.20 0.67 -10.53
C PHE A 385 -31.09 0.84 -9.29
N LYS A 386 -30.50 1.38 -8.21
CA LYS A 386 -31.18 1.71 -6.96
C LYS A 386 -30.94 3.19 -6.62
N GLY A 387 -32.00 3.93 -6.42
CA GLY A 387 -31.97 5.37 -6.10
C GLY A 387 -32.78 6.20 -7.07
N ILE A 388 -32.66 7.51 -6.99
CA ILE A 388 -33.36 8.47 -7.86
C ILE A 388 -32.40 8.88 -8.99
N PRO A 389 -32.70 8.63 -10.27
CA PRO A 389 -31.84 9.06 -11.36
C PRO A 389 -31.82 10.58 -11.46
N ARG A 390 -30.72 11.15 -11.95
CA ARG A 390 -30.65 12.59 -12.24
C ARG A 390 -31.39 12.93 -13.52
N SER A 391 -31.94 14.14 -13.56
CA SER A 391 -32.53 14.68 -14.78
C SER A 391 -31.45 15.03 -15.80
N ILE A 392 -31.68 14.66 -17.06
CA ILE A 392 -30.79 14.98 -18.20
C ILE A 392 -30.69 16.52 -18.43
N PHE A 393 -31.62 17.29 -17.90
CA PHE A 393 -31.78 18.74 -18.18
C PHE A 393 -31.15 19.66 -17.11
N TYR A 394 -30.41 19.13 -16.12
CA TYR A 394 -29.73 19.98 -15.15
C TYR A 394 -28.42 20.52 -15.75
N GLN A 395 -28.38 21.77 -16.16
CA GLN A 395 -27.14 22.50 -16.42
C GLN A 395 -26.69 23.12 -15.11
N ASP A 396 -25.52 22.70 -14.61
CA ASP A 396 -24.88 23.42 -13.51
C ASP A 396 -24.41 24.78 -14.00
N GLU A 397 -24.84 25.82 -13.33
CA GLU A 397 -24.01 27.03 -13.24
C GLU A 397 -22.81 26.60 -12.36
N ALA A 398 -21.68 26.28 -12.98
CA ALA A 398 -20.44 26.05 -12.32
C ALA A 398 -20.09 27.32 -11.54
N GLY A 399 -20.47 27.33 -10.27
CA GLY A 399 -20.01 28.37 -9.37
C GLY A 399 -18.50 28.20 -9.23
N ASP A 400 -17.74 29.11 -9.81
CA ASP A 400 -16.33 29.27 -9.56
C ASP A 400 -16.12 29.35 -8.04
N LYS A 401 -15.74 28.23 -7.43
CA LYS A 401 -15.19 28.27 -6.07
C LYS A 401 -13.91 29.09 -6.20
N ALA A 402 -13.93 30.31 -5.68
CA ALA A 402 -12.74 31.14 -5.55
C ALA A 402 -11.61 30.26 -4.98
N LYS A 403 -10.61 29.94 -5.81
CA LYS A 403 -9.39 29.25 -5.37
C LYS A 403 -8.79 30.15 -4.30
N SER A 404 -8.55 29.61 -3.11
CA SER A 404 -7.81 30.35 -2.08
C SER A 404 -6.49 30.80 -2.70
N LEU A 405 -6.14 32.08 -2.53
CA LEU A 405 -4.90 32.66 -3.07
C LEU A 405 -3.65 31.91 -2.60
N ILE A 406 -3.71 31.20 -1.48
CA ILE A 406 -2.61 30.43 -0.88
C ILE A 406 -3.03 28.96 -0.78
N ASP A 407 -2.24 28.07 -1.40
CA ASP A 407 -2.41 26.62 -1.35
C ASP A 407 -1.58 26.04 -0.20
N LYS A 408 -2.23 25.79 0.94
CA LYS A 408 -1.57 25.19 2.13
C LYS A 408 -1.58 23.66 2.03
N LYS A 409 -0.38 23.06 2.08
CA LYS A 409 -0.15 21.62 2.14
C LYS A 409 0.16 21.20 3.57
N TYR A 410 -0.61 20.29 4.13
CA TYR A 410 -0.45 19.81 5.50
C TYR A 410 0.33 18.48 5.49
N GLU A 411 1.48 18.47 6.16
CA GLU A 411 2.41 17.34 6.16
C GLU A 411 2.78 16.86 7.56
N SER A 412 3.10 15.57 7.64
CA SER A 412 3.78 14.97 8.79
C SER A 412 4.92 14.07 8.29
N PRO A 413 5.91 13.72 9.12
CA PRO A 413 7.00 12.85 8.69
C PRO A 413 6.49 11.55 8.04
N THR A 414 5.55 10.86 8.67
CA THR A 414 4.94 9.64 8.13
C THR A 414 4.14 9.85 6.85
N LYS A 415 3.58 11.04 6.62
CA LYS A 415 2.85 11.36 5.39
C LYS A 415 3.80 11.72 4.25
N MET A 416 4.92 12.37 4.54
CA MET A 416 5.93 12.75 3.54
C MET A 416 6.64 11.56 2.91
N ILE A 417 6.90 10.50 3.68
CA ILE A 417 7.63 9.31 3.22
C ILE A 417 6.76 8.33 2.43
N LYS A 418 5.46 8.63 2.24
CA LYS A 418 4.56 7.78 1.46
C LYS A 418 4.59 8.15 0.00
N PHE A 419 4.59 7.11 -0.86
CA PHE A 419 4.52 7.26 -2.31
C PHE A 419 5.70 8.05 -2.92
N ILE A 420 6.92 7.81 -2.40
CA ILE A 420 8.13 8.44 -2.95
C ILE A 420 8.44 7.82 -4.31
N PRO A 421 8.60 8.63 -5.37
CA PRO A 421 9.02 8.15 -6.68
C PRO A 421 10.42 7.52 -6.65
N ASP A 422 10.64 6.50 -7.49
CA ASP A 422 11.93 5.81 -7.59
C ASP A 422 13.09 6.77 -7.93
N SER A 423 12.85 7.74 -8.80
CA SER A 423 13.85 8.76 -9.14
C SER A 423 14.30 9.60 -7.94
N VAL A 424 13.38 9.91 -7.02
CA VAL A 424 13.71 10.59 -5.77
C VAL A 424 14.52 9.67 -4.86
N LEU A 425 14.11 8.40 -4.72
CA LEU A 425 14.84 7.41 -3.94
C LEU A 425 16.24 7.18 -4.48
N ASP A 426 16.43 7.12 -5.82
CA ASP A 426 17.72 7.01 -6.45
C ASP A 426 18.64 8.19 -6.11
N TYR A 427 18.08 9.40 -6.03
CA TYR A 427 18.81 10.60 -5.68
C TYR A 427 19.18 10.66 -4.18
N ILE A 428 18.23 10.35 -3.27
CA ILE A 428 18.46 10.54 -1.83
C ILE A 428 19.13 9.35 -1.15
N SER A 429 18.99 8.09 -1.66
CA SER A 429 19.54 6.91 -0.98
C SER A 429 21.03 6.98 -0.73
N PRO A 430 21.90 7.41 -1.68
CA PRO A 430 23.32 7.54 -1.42
C PRO A 430 23.65 8.59 -0.34
N ILE A 431 22.81 9.62 -0.20
CA ILE A 431 22.97 10.63 0.84
C ILE A 431 22.60 10.00 2.18
N ILE A 432 21.45 9.35 2.27
CA ILE A 432 20.96 8.72 3.50
C ILE A 432 21.96 7.67 4.03
N ASP A 433 22.54 6.86 3.14
CA ASP A 433 23.50 5.83 3.53
C ASP A 433 24.75 6.42 4.21
N ARG A 434 25.13 7.66 3.89
CA ARG A 434 26.24 8.37 4.56
C ARG A 434 25.85 9.02 5.88
N LEU A 435 24.58 9.45 5.99
CA LEU A 435 24.09 10.15 7.19
C LEU A 435 23.98 9.22 8.40
N PHE A 436 23.75 7.93 8.20
CA PHE A 436 23.50 7.01 9.30
C PHE A 436 24.65 6.06 9.55
N THR A 437 25.02 5.93 10.83
CA THR A 437 25.99 4.93 11.31
C THR A 437 25.34 4.00 12.32
N ILE A 438 25.66 2.70 12.23
CA ILE A 438 25.23 1.72 13.22
C ILE A 438 26.10 1.92 14.47
N SER A 439 25.50 2.47 15.53
CA SER A 439 26.18 2.72 16.82
C SER A 439 26.19 1.47 17.72
N SER A 440 25.17 0.62 17.58
CA SER A 440 25.13 -0.70 18.19
C SER A 440 24.54 -1.68 17.18
N PRO A 441 25.24 -2.79 16.87
CA PRO A 441 24.70 -3.80 15.96
C PRO A 441 23.59 -4.62 16.63
N ILE A 442 22.87 -5.39 15.82
CA ILE A 442 21.87 -6.33 16.31
C ILE A 442 22.47 -7.22 17.41
N SER A 443 21.80 -7.23 18.55
CA SER A 443 22.15 -8.06 19.72
C SER A 443 21.14 -9.23 19.86
N ASN A 444 20.92 -9.70 21.07
CA ASN A 444 19.91 -10.74 21.32
C ASN A 444 18.51 -10.24 20.93
N THR A 445 17.90 -10.89 19.96
CA THR A 445 16.55 -10.58 19.50
C THR A 445 15.53 -11.03 20.54
N ILE A 446 14.63 -10.11 20.94
CA ILE A 446 13.51 -10.40 21.82
C ILE A 446 12.33 -10.85 20.93
N ASP A 447 11.76 -12.00 21.25
CA ASP A 447 10.60 -12.52 20.50
C ASP A 447 9.29 -11.89 21.00
N ILE A 448 8.75 -10.97 20.24
CA ILE A 448 7.49 -10.29 20.52
C ILE A 448 6.49 -10.65 19.42
N PRO A 449 5.31 -11.22 19.75
CA PRO A 449 4.29 -11.55 18.77
C PRO A 449 3.81 -10.31 18.00
N MET A 450 3.84 -10.40 16.67
CA MET A 450 3.31 -9.36 15.77
C MET A 450 1.88 -9.63 15.32
N ILE A 451 1.45 -10.88 15.41
CA ILE A 451 0.12 -11.36 15.09
C ILE A 451 -0.32 -12.30 16.22
N VAL A 452 -1.54 -12.13 16.69
CA VAL A 452 -2.14 -12.95 17.75
C VAL A 452 -3.41 -13.61 17.26
N GLU A 453 -3.70 -14.80 17.78
CA GLU A 453 -4.98 -15.48 17.58
C GLU A 453 -5.93 -15.11 18.72
N THR A 454 -7.16 -14.73 18.37
CA THR A 454 -8.23 -14.39 19.33
C THR A 454 -9.03 -15.64 19.70
N LYS A 455 -9.80 -15.60 20.79
CA LYS A 455 -10.70 -16.71 21.18
C LYS A 455 -11.73 -17.05 20.11
N GLY A 456 -12.08 -16.08 19.27
CA GLY A 456 -12.97 -16.27 18.13
C GLY A 456 -12.33 -16.99 16.94
N GLY A 457 -11.04 -17.38 17.03
CA GLY A 457 -10.29 -18.02 15.96
C GLY A 457 -9.88 -17.07 14.83
N PHE A 458 -9.89 -15.76 15.09
CA PHE A 458 -9.39 -14.74 14.16
C PHE A 458 -7.94 -14.36 14.50
N PHE A 459 -7.20 -13.93 13.50
CA PHE A 459 -5.87 -13.39 13.71
C PHE A 459 -5.87 -11.87 13.61
N GLU A 460 -5.17 -11.19 14.53
CA GLU A 460 -5.00 -9.74 14.53
C GLU A 460 -3.54 -9.33 14.53
N SER A 461 -3.21 -8.33 13.72
CA SER A 461 -1.90 -7.68 13.80
C SER A 461 -1.85 -6.76 15.01
N VAL A 462 -0.86 -6.96 15.89
CA VAL A 462 -0.70 -6.22 17.15
C VAL A 462 0.62 -5.45 17.23
N SER A 463 1.37 -5.38 16.14
CA SER A 463 2.66 -4.67 16.10
C SER A 463 2.54 -3.18 16.47
N ASP A 464 1.46 -2.54 16.05
CA ASP A 464 1.13 -1.15 16.40
C ASP A 464 0.83 -0.99 17.90
N LEU A 465 0.12 -1.95 18.51
CA LEU A 465 -0.17 -1.96 19.94
C LEU A 465 1.09 -2.17 20.77
N ASN A 466 1.94 -3.09 20.35
CA ASN A 466 3.25 -3.34 21.00
C ASN A 466 4.12 -2.08 20.97
N GLY A 467 4.15 -1.40 19.81
CA GLY A 467 4.91 -0.17 19.60
C GLY A 467 4.47 1.01 20.46
N ILE A 468 3.21 1.02 20.91
CA ILE A 468 2.67 2.03 21.84
C ILE A 468 2.84 1.57 23.30
N ALA A 469 2.46 0.33 23.62
CA ALA A 469 2.37 -0.14 24.98
C ALA A 469 3.74 -0.26 25.68
N ILE A 470 4.75 -0.80 24.99
CA ILE A 470 6.09 -1.03 25.57
C ILE A 470 6.79 0.30 25.91
N PRO A 471 6.89 1.28 24.98
CA PRO A 471 7.43 2.59 25.33
C PRO A 471 6.62 3.30 26.42
N SER A 472 5.28 3.24 26.38
CA SER A 472 4.43 3.90 27.39
C SER A 472 4.66 3.36 28.80
N LEU A 473 4.80 2.04 28.95
CA LEU A 473 5.17 1.41 30.23
C LEU A 473 6.55 1.89 30.72
N TYR A 474 7.51 2.07 29.80
CA TYR A 474 8.82 2.60 30.14
C TYR A 474 8.73 4.06 30.60
N TYR A 475 7.97 4.90 29.90
CA TYR A 475 7.78 6.31 30.26
C TYR A 475 7.11 6.48 31.63
N ASP A 476 6.14 5.61 31.94
CA ASP A 476 5.47 5.64 33.25
C ASP A 476 6.42 5.30 34.41
N ARG A 477 7.34 4.35 34.20
CA ARG A 477 8.42 4.08 35.15
C ARG A 477 9.34 5.28 35.39
N LEU A 478 9.66 6.03 34.33
CA LEU A 478 10.52 7.21 34.41
C LEU A 478 9.83 8.38 35.10
N ASN A 479 8.58 8.66 34.75
CA ASN A 479 7.86 9.87 35.16
C ASN A 479 6.91 9.63 36.33
N ARG A 480 6.65 8.37 36.72
CA ARG A 480 5.64 7.96 37.73
C ARG A 480 4.25 8.48 37.43
N GLU A 481 3.91 8.58 36.15
CA GLU A 481 2.66 9.11 35.65
C GLU A 481 2.20 8.33 34.41
N ASN A 482 0.96 7.85 34.39
CA ASN A 482 0.42 7.14 33.22
C ASN A 482 0.10 8.12 32.09
N LEU A 483 1.10 8.36 31.25
CA LEU A 483 1.00 9.27 30.10
C LEU A 483 -0.04 8.79 29.09
N LEU A 484 -0.04 7.49 28.78
CA LEU A 484 -0.97 6.92 27.79
C LEU A 484 -2.43 7.08 28.24
N TYR A 485 -2.72 6.88 29.52
CA TYR A 485 -4.06 7.13 30.07
C TYR A 485 -4.48 8.61 29.88
N LYS A 486 -3.58 9.55 30.15
CA LYS A 486 -3.85 10.99 29.93
C LYS A 486 -4.08 11.30 28.44
N MET A 487 -3.33 10.67 27.54
CA MET A 487 -3.54 10.85 26.11
C MET A 487 -4.92 10.33 25.70
N VAL A 488 -5.36 9.20 26.24
CA VAL A 488 -6.72 8.67 26.03
C VAL A 488 -7.78 9.64 26.56
N GLU A 489 -7.65 10.13 27.79
CA GLU A 489 -8.59 11.11 28.37
C GLU A 489 -8.70 12.39 27.53
N ASN A 490 -7.58 12.99 27.16
CA ASN A 490 -7.54 14.20 26.34
C ASN A 490 -8.23 13.98 24.98
N SER A 491 -7.93 12.86 24.33
CA SER A 491 -8.53 12.50 23.04
C SER A 491 -10.06 12.28 23.16
N MET A 492 -10.54 11.78 24.30
CA MET A 492 -11.97 11.62 24.57
C MET A 492 -12.70 12.94 24.80
N ILE A 493 -12.02 13.97 25.35
CA ILE A 493 -12.58 15.31 25.55
C ILE A 493 -12.84 16.00 24.20
N GLU A 494 -11.98 15.76 23.21
CA GLU A 494 -12.12 16.32 21.86
C GLU A 494 -13.25 15.67 21.04
N MET A 495 -13.79 14.53 21.49
CA MET A 495 -14.86 13.82 20.79
C MET A 495 -16.24 14.45 21.11
N LYS A 496 -17.07 14.63 20.06
CA LYS A 496 -18.44 15.15 20.23
C LYS A 496 -19.29 14.26 21.12
N GLU A 497 -20.17 14.86 21.93
CA GLU A 497 -20.96 14.16 22.96
C GLU A 497 -21.76 12.94 22.50
N ASN A 498 -22.24 12.93 21.27
CA ASN A 498 -23.09 11.86 20.72
C ASN A 498 -22.32 10.81 19.89
N GLU A 499 -21.03 10.98 19.74
CA GLU A 499 -20.19 10.03 19.02
C GLU A 499 -19.57 9.07 20.04
N HIS A 500 -19.66 7.75 19.80
CA HIS A 500 -18.86 6.74 20.47
C HIS A 500 -19.22 6.39 21.93
N MET A 501 -20.51 6.20 22.25
CA MET A 501 -20.94 5.72 23.58
C MET A 501 -20.22 4.44 24.04
N TYR A 502 -19.84 3.58 23.09
CA TYR A 502 -19.07 2.36 23.36
C TYR A 502 -17.69 2.67 23.93
N LEU A 503 -16.92 3.55 23.29
CA LEU A 503 -15.60 3.96 23.79
C LEU A 503 -15.68 4.66 25.14
N LYS A 504 -16.66 5.54 25.33
CA LYS A 504 -16.89 6.21 26.62
C LYS A 504 -17.11 5.24 27.76
N ARG A 505 -17.83 4.11 27.51
CA ARG A 505 -18.02 3.07 28.51
C ARG A 505 -16.72 2.36 28.84
N ILE A 506 -15.98 1.93 27.81
CA ILE A 506 -14.68 1.25 28.00
C ILE A 506 -13.71 2.13 28.78
N VAL A 507 -13.53 3.40 28.39
CA VAL A 507 -12.61 4.32 29.06
C VAL A 507 -13.00 4.53 30.54
N LYS A 508 -14.30 4.55 30.87
CA LYS A 508 -14.74 4.64 32.28
C LYS A 508 -14.43 3.39 33.11
N GLU A 509 -14.36 2.24 32.47
CA GLU A 509 -14.06 0.95 33.11
C GLU A 509 -12.56 0.66 33.18
N MET A 510 -11.71 1.50 32.52
CA MET A 510 -10.26 1.30 32.51
C MET A 510 -9.60 1.67 33.83
N PRO A 511 -8.57 0.92 34.25
CA PRO A 511 -7.81 1.26 35.44
C PRO A 511 -7.03 2.56 35.19
N VAL A 512 -7.16 3.51 36.10
CA VAL A 512 -6.38 4.77 36.10
C VAL A 512 -4.88 4.49 36.34
N GLN A 513 -4.60 3.45 37.12
CA GLN A 513 -3.24 2.94 37.34
C GLN A 513 -3.13 1.58 36.65
N CYS A 514 -2.17 1.49 35.74
CA CYS A 514 -1.84 0.26 35.06
C CYS A 514 -0.80 -0.51 35.87
N GLU A 515 -1.06 -1.78 36.16
CA GLU A 515 -0.20 -2.63 36.99
C GLU A 515 0.65 -3.57 36.11
N SER A 516 0.18 -3.88 34.92
CA SER A 516 0.79 -4.89 34.05
C SER A 516 0.84 -4.44 32.57
N ILE A 517 1.68 -5.09 31.77
CA ILE A 517 1.74 -4.89 30.32
C ILE A 517 0.36 -5.12 29.66
N LYS A 518 -0.48 -5.97 30.20
CA LYS A 518 -1.84 -6.21 29.70
C LYS A 518 -2.69 -4.94 29.72
N ASP A 519 -2.57 -4.15 30.79
CA ASP A 519 -3.28 -2.89 30.91
C ASP A 519 -2.82 -1.86 29.86
N TYR A 520 -1.50 -1.80 29.62
CA TYR A 520 -0.93 -0.91 28.59
C TYR A 520 -1.31 -1.36 27.17
N LEU A 521 -1.38 -2.65 26.90
CA LEU A 521 -1.83 -3.17 25.60
C LEU A 521 -3.32 -2.86 25.36
N LEU A 522 -4.16 -2.99 26.36
CA LEU A 522 -5.56 -2.58 26.30
C LEU A 522 -5.69 -1.06 26.08
N LEU A 523 -4.94 -0.25 26.85
CA LEU A 523 -4.89 1.21 26.67
C LEU A 523 -4.41 1.61 25.28
N ALA A 524 -3.37 0.94 24.76
CA ALA A 524 -2.87 1.18 23.42
C ALA A 524 -3.94 0.89 22.35
N ASN A 525 -4.70 -0.19 22.51
CA ASN A 525 -5.81 -0.51 21.60
C ASN A 525 -6.94 0.52 21.69
N VAL A 526 -7.30 0.97 22.90
CA VAL A 526 -8.29 2.05 23.08
C VAL A 526 -7.79 3.37 22.46
N TYR A 527 -6.53 3.73 22.70
CA TYR A 527 -5.92 4.92 22.12
C TYR A 527 -5.95 4.87 20.59
N THR A 528 -5.53 3.76 20.00
CA THR A 528 -5.58 3.55 18.55
C THR A 528 -7.00 3.62 18.01
N ALA A 529 -7.96 3.01 18.70
CA ALA A 529 -9.37 3.03 18.30
C ALA A 529 -9.95 4.46 18.32
N ILE A 530 -9.55 5.31 19.27
CA ILE A 530 -9.96 6.72 19.34
C ILE A 530 -9.31 7.52 18.21
N GLN A 531 -7.99 7.42 18.07
CA GLN A 531 -7.23 8.19 17.08
C GLN A 531 -7.65 7.85 15.64
N GLU A 532 -7.83 6.59 15.35
CA GLU A 532 -8.16 6.11 14.03
C GLU A 532 -9.67 5.98 13.78
N ARG A 533 -10.51 6.09 14.81
CA ARG A 533 -11.96 5.84 14.77
C ARG A 533 -12.31 4.48 14.17
N LEU A 534 -11.52 3.45 14.50
CA LEU A 534 -11.67 2.06 14.08
C LEU A 534 -11.83 1.16 15.29
N TYR A 535 -12.91 0.37 15.34
CA TYR A 535 -13.25 -0.41 16.53
C TYR A 535 -13.03 -1.91 16.39
N PHE A 536 -12.67 -2.40 15.20
CA PHE A 536 -12.58 -3.84 14.96
C PHE A 536 -11.58 -4.55 15.88
N LYS A 537 -10.36 -4.01 16.05
CA LYS A 537 -9.37 -4.62 16.97
C LYS A 537 -9.88 -4.67 18.41
N LEU A 538 -10.48 -3.57 18.87
CA LEU A 538 -11.00 -3.46 20.23
C LEU A 538 -12.17 -4.44 20.49
N LYS A 539 -12.94 -4.78 19.44
CA LYS A 539 -14.04 -5.74 19.51
C LYS A 539 -13.62 -7.18 19.30
N GLN A 540 -12.53 -7.42 18.58
CA GLN A 540 -12.09 -8.75 18.17
C GLN A 540 -10.97 -9.32 19.04
N ILE A 541 -10.19 -8.48 19.71
CA ILE A 541 -9.16 -8.91 20.66
C ILE A 541 -9.80 -9.05 22.04
N ASP A 542 -9.81 -10.27 22.56
CA ASP A 542 -10.45 -10.64 23.83
C ASP A 542 -9.45 -10.66 25.00
N GLU A 543 -8.18 -10.97 24.73
CA GLU A 543 -7.13 -11.14 25.73
C GLU A 543 -5.89 -10.34 25.32
N TYR A 544 -5.22 -9.75 26.31
CA TYR A 544 -4.05 -8.87 26.15
C TYR A 544 -2.81 -9.48 26.82
N ASP A 545 -2.60 -10.79 26.69
CA ASP A 545 -1.58 -11.54 27.41
C ASP A 545 -0.50 -12.17 26.51
N TRP A 546 -0.39 -11.68 25.29
CA TRP A 546 0.60 -12.20 24.33
C TRP A 546 2.05 -11.78 24.59
N ILE A 547 2.32 -10.86 25.51
CA ILE A 547 3.65 -10.50 25.98
C ILE A 547 3.81 -11.02 27.42
N SER A 548 4.78 -11.92 27.62
CA SER A 548 5.06 -12.44 28.95
C SER A 548 5.81 -11.43 29.83
N GLU A 549 5.78 -11.60 31.15
CA GLU A 549 6.51 -10.75 32.09
C GLU A 549 8.02 -10.77 31.86
N GLN A 550 8.59 -11.90 31.45
CA GLN A 550 10.01 -12.01 31.12
C GLN A 550 10.35 -11.16 29.89
N VAL A 551 9.57 -11.28 28.81
CA VAL A 551 9.77 -10.52 27.57
C VAL A 551 9.68 -9.00 27.82
N ILE A 552 8.71 -8.55 28.62
CA ILE A 552 8.61 -7.13 28.96
C ILE A 552 9.78 -6.66 29.83
N THR A 553 10.24 -7.50 30.75
CA THR A 553 11.42 -7.22 31.57
C THR A 553 12.65 -7.03 30.70
N ASP A 554 12.88 -7.94 29.72
CA ASP A 554 14.00 -7.86 28.79
C ASP A 554 13.94 -6.56 27.94
N CYS A 555 12.72 -6.16 27.51
CA CYS A 555 12.52 -4.89 26.79
C CYS A 555 12.87 -3.66 27.66
N LEU A 556 12.40 -3.65 28.89
CA LEU A 556 12.63 -2.53 29.81
C LEU A 556 14.09 -2.44 30.26
N GLU A 557 14.76 -3.55 30.52
CA GLU A 557 16.21 -3.61 30.81
C GLU A 557 17.02 -3.09 29.62
N ARG A 558 16.63 -3.43 28.40
CA ARG A 558 17.25 -2.90 27.19
C ARG A 558 17.08 -1.39 27.09
N LEU A 559 15.87 -0.86 27.29
CA LEU A 559 15.62 0.58 27.31
C LEU A 559 16.43 1.30 28.40
N ASP A 560 16.47 0.75 29.62
CA ASP A 560 17.24 1.30 30.73
C ASP A 560 18.75 1.27 30.45
N SER A 561 19.27 0.19 29.86
CA SER A 561 20.69 0.08 29.53
C SER A 561 21.15 1.05 28.46
N ILE A 562 20.24 1.50 27.57
CA ILE A 562 20.55 2.37 26.44
C ILE A 562 20.18 3.81 26.75
N ILE A 563 18.89 4.08 27.04
CA ILE A 563 18.36 5.43 27.27
C ILE A 563 18.69 5.88 28.70
N GLY A 564 18.61 4.98 29.68
CA GLY A 564 18.90 5.29 31.08
C GLY A 564 20.30 5.85 31.34
N ILE A 565 21.26 5.58 30.44
CA ILE A 565 22.61 6.18 30.50
C ILE A 565 22.54 7.72 30.35
N GLU A 566 21.66 8.20 29.44
CA GLU A 566 21.48 9.66 29.21
C GLU A 566 20.67 10.32 30.33
N LEU A 567 20.01 9.52 31.18
CA LEU A 567 19.16 10.02 32.26
C LEU A 567 19.85 10.06 33.63
N LYS A 568 21.16 9.77 33.69
CA LYS A 568 21.96 9.82 34.90
C LYS A 568 22.32 11.27 35.26
N GLY A 569 21.37 12.03 35.86
CA GLY A 569 21.56 13.41 36.29
C GLY A 569 20.67 13.76 37.49
N GLU A 570 20.88 14.91 38.15
CA GLU A 570 20.06 15.30 39.30
C GLU A 570 18.59 15.65 38.93
N ASN A 571 18.31 16.04 37.65
CA ASN A 571 16.95 16.27 37.13
C ASN A 571 16.98 16.09 35.60
N PRO A 572 17.00 14.87 35.10
CA PRO A 572 17.02 14.62 33.66
C PRO A 572 15.71 15.10 33.01
N GLN A 573 15.83 15.93 31.98
CA GLN A 573 14.68 16.26 31.16
C GLN A 573 14.30 15.06 30.28
N VAL A 574 13.12 14.52 30.49
CA VAL A 574 12.55 13.40 29.72
C VAL A 574 11.16 13.80 29.27
N LEU A 575 10.99 14.00 27.96
CA LEU A 575 9.71 14.38 27.37
C LEU A 575 9.28 13.32 26.34
N PRO A 576 8.47 12.35 26.76
CA PRO A 576 7.86 11.40 25.85
C PRO A 576 6.81 12.09 24.96
N GLU A 577 6.58 11.55 23.77
CA GLU A 577 5.57 12.04 22.81
C GLU A 577 5.64 13.59 22.64
N HIS A 578 6.86 14.09 22.47
CA HIS A 578 7.08 15.54 22.44
C HIS A 578 6.72 16.14 21.09
N VAL A 579 5.79 17.10 21.10
CA VAL A 579 5.42 17.87 19.90
C VAL A 579 6.55 18.83 19.53
N ILE A 580 7.20 18.59 18.38
CA ILE A 580 8.26 19.49 17.87
C ILE A 580 7.63 20.72 17.22
N ILE A 581 6.64 20.49 16.35
CA ILE A 581 5.96 21.52 15.56
C ILE A 581 4.48 21.14 15.37
N HIS A 582 3.62 22.15 15.32
CA HIS A 582 2.20 21.95 15.06
C HIS A 582 1.71 22.85 13.91
N HIS A 583 0.96 22.27 12.98
CA HIS A 583 0.53 22.95 11.74
C HIS A 583 -0.33 24.20 11.94
N SER A 584 -0.98 24.35 13.11
CA SER A 584 -1.81 25.53 13.42
C SER A 584 -1.02 26.73 13.94
N ILE A 585 0.27 26.54 14.28
CA ILE A 585 1.12 27.61 14.83
C ILE A 585 1.92 28.22 13.68
N GLU A 586 1.40 29.28 13.07
CA GLU A 586 2.00 29.91 11.87
C GLU A 586 3.44 30.42 12.13
N GLU A 587 3.72 30.96 13.31
CA GLU A 587 5.04 31.50 13.67
C GLU A 587 6.15 30.44 13.58
N GLN A 588 5.83 29.16 13.88
CA GLN A 588 6.78 28.05 13.77
C GLN A 588 7.18 27.74 12.33
N HIS A 589 6.42 28.22 11.34
CA HIS A 589 6.65 27.93 9.93
C HIS A 589 7.36 29.05 9.16
N ALA A 590 7.67 30.19 9.78
CA ALA A 590 8.25 31.35 9.10
C ALA A 590 9.57 31.02 8.40
N LYS A 591 10.52 30.36 9.09
CA LYS A 591 11.80 29.94 8.52
C LYS A 591 11.64 28.83 7.46
N ILE A 592 10.69 27.91 7.68
CA ILE A 592 10.33 26.86 6.72
C ILE A 592 9.84 27.49 5.42
N ASP A 593 8.93 28.45 5.49
CA ASP A 593 8.41 29.15 4.31
C ASP A 593 9.56 29.87 3.55
N GLN A 594 10.48 30.49 4.26
CA GLN A 594 11.64 31.15 3.66
C GLN A 594 12.58 30.17 2.94
N VAL A 595 12.88 29.02 3.57
CA VAL A 595 13.79 28.00 3.02
C VAL A 595 13.15 27.29 1.82
N LEU A 596 11.83 27.04 1.84
CA LEU A 596 11.12 26.32 0.78
C LEU A 596 10.68 27.24 -0.37
N ALA A 597 10.55 28.56 -0.17
CA ALA A 597 10.08 29.51 -1.20
C ALA A 597 10.86 29.43 -2.53
N PRO A 598 12.20 29.27 -2.56
CA PRO A 598 12.95 29.18 -3.82
C PRO A 598 12.66 27.89 -4.63
N HIS A 599 12.02 26.90 -4.02
CA HIS A 599 11.85 25.57 -4.59
C HIS A 599 10.44 25.28 -5.06
N PHE A 600 9.45 26.11 -4.69
CA PHE A 600 8.02 25.86 -4.96
C PHE A 600 7.33 27.13 -5.45
N PRO A 601 6.15 27.02 -6.09
CA PRO A 601 5.36 28.18 -6.53
C PRO A 601 5.02 29.15 -5.38
N ASP A 602 4.98 30.45 -5.68
CA ASP A 602 4.78 31.54 -4.69
C ASP A 602 3.50 31.42 -3.86
N ASN A 603 2.49 30.72 -4.38
CA ASN A 603 1.23 30.50 -3.67
C ASN A 603 1.20 29.19 -2.85
N MET A 604 2.24 28.36 -2.89
CA MET A 604 2.28 27.09 -2.15
C MET A 604 2.97 27.28 -0.79
N ARG A 605 2.35 26.78 0.26
CA ARG A 605 2.91 26.78 1.62
C ARG A 605 2.76 25.41 2.28
N PHE A 606 3.76 25.04 3.07
CA PHE A 606 3.79 23.78 3.81
C PHE A 606 3.55 24.00 5.29
N ARG A 607 2.71 23.18 5.91
CA ARG A 607 2.39 23.21 7.34
C ARG A 607 2.64 21.84 7.93
N PHE A 608 3.59 21.75 8.82
CA PHE A 608 4.05 20.50 9.40
C PHE A 608 3.45 20.26 10.79
N SER A 609 3.24 18.98 11.09
CA SER A 609 3.00 18.49 12.45
C SER A 609 3.93 17.30 12.69
N ALA A 610 4.71 17.35 13.75
CA ALA A 610 5.66 16.32 14.09
C ALA A 610 5.73 16.10 15.61
N VAL A 611 5.69 14.84 16.01
CA VAL A 611 5.83 14.35 17.37
C VAL A 611 6.96 13.35 17.38
N VAL A 612 7.87 13.41 18.33
CA VAL A 612 8.96 12.45 18.54
C VAL A 612 8.67 11.55 19.71
N ASP A 613 9.06 10.29 19.62
CA ASP A 613 8.77 9.30 20.66
C ASP A 613 9.39 9.70 22.00
N LEU A 614 10.64 10.17 22.00
CA LEU A 614 11.30 10.59 23.24
C LEU A 614 12.33 11.71 22.99
N LEU A 615 12.21 12.79 23.76
CA LEU A 615 13.20 13.87 23.83
C LEU A 615 13.93 13.83 25.18
N THR A 616 15.26 13.70 25.15
CA THR A 616 16.16 13.83 26.30
C THR A 616 16.98 15.12 26.22
N GLU A 617 17.80 15.41 27.23
CA GLU A 617 18.71 16.54 27.18
C GLU A 617 19.71 16.43 26.02
N ALA A 618 20.20 15.22 25.72
CA ALA A 618 21.23 14.99 24.72
C ALA A 618 20.69 14.56 23.37
N SER A 619 19.56 13.87 23.33
CA SER A 619 19.12 13.14 22.14
C SER A 619 17.63 13.25 21.88
N ILE A 620 17.26 13.04 20.61
CA ILE A 620 15.91 12.71 20.13
C ILE A 620 15.95 11.25 19.68
N TRP A 621 15.07 10.45 20.26
CA TRP A 621 14.95 9.03 20.01
C TRP A 621 13.67 8.73 19.25
N GLU A 622 13.81 7.90 18.22
CA GLU A 622 12.72 7.20 17.58
C GLU A 622 12.78 5.74 17.99
N LEU A 623 11.72 5.22 18.59
CA LEU A 623 11.64 3.85 19.12
C LEU A 623 10.86 2.97 18.18
N LYS A 624 11.41 1.81 17.83
CA LYS A 624 10.76 0.86 16.93
C LYS A 624 10.67 -0.52 17.55
N CYS A 625 9.52 -1.17 17.34
CA CYS A 625 9.28 -2.57 17.67
C CYS A 625 9.08 -3.35 16.37
N THR A 626 10.12 -3.47 15.54
CA THR A 626 10.06 -4.06 14.19
C THR A 626 11.20 -5.05 13.98
N GLY A 627 11.12 -5.86 12.91
CA GLY A 627 12.18 -6.83 12.59
C GLY A 627 13.49 -6.15 12.17
N ASP A 628 13.43 -4.97 11.53
CA ASP A 628 14.56 -4.22 11.03
C ASP A 628 14.31 -2.71 11.05
N ILE A 629 15.38 -1.92 10.93
CA ILE A 629 15.30 -0.47 10.74
C ILE A 629 15.25 -0.18 9.23
N SER A 630 14.08 0.21 8.76
CA SER A 630 13.82 0.48 7.35
C SER A 630 14.31 1.87 6.89
N MET A 631 14.30 2.10 5.56
CA MET A 631 14.54 3.41 4.95
C MET A 631 13.49 4.44 5.44
N ASP A 632 12.24 4.02 5.61
CA ASP A 632 11.16 4.90 6.08
C ASP A 632 11.43 5.42 7.50
N HIS A 633 11.97 4.57 8.39
CA HIS A 633 12.36 4.98 9.74
C HIS A 633 13.49 6.03 9.71
N LYS A 634 14.47 5.86 8.83
CA LYS A 634 15.57 6.82 8.64
C LYS A 634 15.06 8.16 8.09
N LEU A 635 14.19 8.12 7.09
CA LEU A 635 13.56 9.31 6.53
C LEU A 635 12.72 10.07 7.54
N GLN A 636 12.00 9.37 8.42
CA GLN A 636 11.24 9.97 9.51
C GLN A 636 12.15 10.80 10.43
N VAL A 637 13.28 10.24 10.83
CA VAL A 637 14.27 10.93 11.69
C VAL A 637 14.94 12.09 10.96
N ILE A 638 15.23 11.98 9.66
CA ILE A 638 15.73 13.08 8.83
C ILE A 638 14.77 14.28 8.87
N ILE A 639 13.47 14.01 8.72
CA ILE A 639 12.45 15.07 8.74
C ILE A 639 12.36 15.70 10.11
N TYR A 640 12.46 14.93 11.20
CA TYR A 640 12.53 15.49 12.57
C TYR A 640 13.72 16.40 12.76
N ALA A 641 14.92 15.98 12.33
CA ALA A 641 16.13 16.76 12.45
C ALA A 641 16.04 18.06 11.64
N TRP A 642 15.53 17.98 10.41
CA TRP A 642 15.32 19.16 9.59
C TRP A 642 14.34 20.15 10.23
N ILE A 643 13.19 19.68 10.74
CA ILE A 643 12.21 20.53 11.44
C ILE A 643 12.86 21.16 12.68
N TRP A 644 13.62 20.37 13.45
CA TRP A 644 14.31 20.84 14.65
C TRP A 644 15.28 22.00 14.36
N ASP A 645 16.03 21.87 13.27
CA ASP A 645 16.96 22.89 12.79
C ASP A 645 16.21 24.14 12.26
N MET A 646 15.09 23.95 11.56
CA MET A 646 14.25 25.06 11.10
C MET A 646 13.66 25.89 12.26
N LEU A 647 13.54 25.31 13.44
CA LEU A 647 13.06 25.98 14.65
C LEU A 647 14.20 26.62 15.49
N ASP A 648 15.43 26.65 14.98
CA ASP A 648 16.62 27.18 15.66
C ASP A 648 16.84 26.63 17.08
N LYS A 649 16.50 25.34 17.28
CA LYS A 649 16.64 24.68 18.58
C LYS A 649 18.08 24.19 18.80
N PRO A 650 18.52 24.01 20.07
CA PRO A 650 19.85 23.49 20.39
C PRO A 650 20.13 22.15 19.72
N ALA A 651 21.36 21.93 19.29
CA ALA A 651 21.80 20.69 18.66
C ALA A 651 21.49 19.45 19.53
N LYS A 652 21.01 18.41 18.91
CA LYS A 652 20.66 17.11 19.53
C LYS A 652 21.24 15.96 18.71
N ASN A 653 21.47 14.84 19.35
CA ASN A 653 21.75 13.59 18.64
C ASN A 653 20.41 12.96 18.21
N PHE A 654 20.31 12.58 16.94
CA PHE A 654 19.13 11.89 16.43
C PHE A 654 19.41 10.41 16.29
N LYS A 655 18.62 9.57 16.96
CA LYS A 655 18.88 8.15 17.10
C LYS A 655 17.60 7.34 16.85
N ILE A 656 17.77 6.16 16.27
CA ILE A 656 16.72 5.15 16.15
C ILE A 656 17.14 3.95 17.00
N LEU A 657 16.26 3.50 17.87
CA LEU A 657 16.43 2.26 18.63
C LEU A 657 15.36 1.26 18.22
N ASN A 658 15.79 0.10 17.78
CA ASN A 658 14.89 -1.03 17.62
C ASN A 658 14.86 -1.85 18.92
N ILE A 659 13.75 -1.80 19.63
CA ILE A 659 13.58 -2.47 20.92
C ILE A 659 13.71 -4.00 20.78
N ILE A 660 13.26 -4.56 19.65
CA ILE A 660 13.31 -6.02 19.40
C ILE A 660 14.76 -6.49 19.20
N THR A 661 15.52 -5.83 18.36
CA THR A 661 16.86 -6.28 17.94
C THR A 661 18.00 -5.68 18.75
N GLY A 662 17.75 -4.59 19.49
CA GLY A 662 18.76 -3.81 20.18
C GLY A 662 19.65 -2.99 19.24
N GLU A 663 19.34 -2.94 17.95
CA GLU A 663 20.07 -2.13 16.99
C GLU A 663 19.86 -0.65 17.25
N ILE A 664 20.96 0.10 17.30
CA ILE A 664 20.96 1.56 17.42
C ILE A 664 21.61 2.16 16.19
N VAL A 665 20.90 3.06 15.56
CA VAL A 665 21.40 3.82 14.41
C VAL A 665 21.41 5.30 14.79
N THR A 666 22.58 5.95 14.63
CA THR A 666 22.77 7.37 14.93
C THR A 666 22.96 8.15 13.64
N MET A 667 22.31 9.29 13.55
CA MET A 667 22.43 10.18 12.40
C MET A 667 23.53 11.24 12.64
N ASN A 668 24.41 11.37 11.65
CA ASN A 668 25.39 12.45 11.55
C ASN A 668 25.05 13.26 10.29
N TYR A 669 24.84 14.55 10.41
CA TYR A 669 24.31 15.34 9.32
C TYR A 669 24.85 16.76 9.26
N GLU A 670 24.81 17.32 8.04
CA GLU A 670 24.91 18.75 7.78
C GLU A 670 23.51 19.29 7.41
N PRO A 671 23.10 20.45 7.95
CA PRO A 671 21.74 21.01 7.73
C PRO A 671 21.35 21.14 6.24
N GLU A 672 22.31 21.44 5.38
CA GLU A 672 22.09 21.56 3.94
C GLU A 672 21.69 20.23 3.29
N GLU A 673 22.25 19.09 3.74
CA GLU A 673 21.90 17.75 3.23
C GLU A 673 20.47 17.39 3.59
N LEU A 674 20.02 17.71 4.81
CA LEU A 674 18.64 17.51 5.24
C LEU A 674 17.67 18.30 4.37
N THR A 675 17.97 19.57 4.10
CA THR A 675 17.13 20.42 3.24
C THR A 675 17.04 19.86 1.82
N ARG A 676 18.14 19.35 1.25
CA ARG A 676 18.12 18.68 -0.07
C ARG A 676 17.19 17.48 -0.10
N ILE A 677 17.22 16.64 0.94
CA ILE A 677 16.36 15.46 1.04
C ILE A 677 14.88 15.89 1.17
N VAL A 678 14.57 16.81 2.08
CA VAL A 678 13.19 17.26 2.31
C VAL A 678 12.61 17.94 1.07
N VAL A 679 13.38 18.79 0.39
CA VAL A 679 12.96 19.41 -0.89
C VAL A 679 12.73 18.34 -1.95
N ALA A 680 13.60 17.34 -2.08
CA ALA A 680 13.41 16.25 -3.04
C ALA A 680 12.14 15.45 -2.75
N LEU A 681 11.85 15.13 -1.47
CA LEU A 681 10.63 14.45 -1.06
C LEU A 681 9.37 15.25 -1.41
N LEU A 682 9.36 16.55 -1.07
CA LEU A 682 8.22 17.42 -1.35
C LEU A 682 8.02 17.63 -2.86
N LYS A 683 9.10 17.80 -3.63
CA LYS A 683 9.02 17.88 -5.10
C LYS A 683 8.45 16.60 -5.70
N GLY A 684 8.97 15.44 -5.30
CA GLY A 684 8.46 14.15 -5.77
C GLY A 684 6.98 13.92 -5.47
N LYS A 685 6.46 14.61 -4.44
CA LYS A 685 5.04 14.49 -4.05
C LYS A 685 4.12 15.51 -4.71
N TYR A 686 4.59 16.73 -4.96
CA TYR A 686 3.75 17.87 -5.35
C TYR A 686 4.05 18.46 -6.71
N GLU A 687 5.24 18.19 -7.27
CA GLU A 687 5.51 18.52 -8.66
C GLU A 687 4.95 17.41 -9.55
N ASN A 688 4.30 17.81 -10.65
CA ASN A 688 3.87 16.85 -11.66
C ASN A 688 5.11 16.11 -12.17
N ILE A 689 5.13 14.80 -12.03
CA ILE A 689 6.11 13.97 -12.73
C ILE A 689 5.79 14.15 -14.20
N ASN A 690 6.67 14.86 -14.93
CA ASN A 690 6.56 14.94 -16.39
C ASN A 690 6.63 13.51 -16.90
N LEU A 691 5.50 12.99 -17.37
CA LEU A 691 5.45 11.68 -18.00
C LEU A 691 6.32 11.75 -19.23
N LYS A 692 7.39 10.95 -19.26
CA LYS A 692 8.25 10.80 -20.45
C LYS A 692 7.37 10.45 -21.64
N THR A 693 7.62 11.09 -22.78
CA THR A 693 7.00 10.67 -24.04
C THR A 693 7.44 9.24 -24.39
N ASP A 694 6.76 8.57 -25.29
CA ASP A 694 7.11 7.21 -25.70
C ASP A 694 8.53 7.16 -26.31
N ASP A 695 8.92 8.17 -27.07
CA ASP A 695 10.25 8.27 -27.64
C ASP A 695 11.35 8.49 -26.59
N GLU A 696 11.09 9.29 -25.57
CA GLU A 696 12.01 9.48 -24.44
C GLU A 696 12.15 8.19 -23.64
N PHE A 697 11.01 7.53 -23.33
CA PHE A 697 11.01 6.26 -22.62
C PHE A 697 11.79 5.18 -23.35
N LEU A 698 11.55 5.00 -24.67
CA LEU A 698 12.28 4.02 -25.47
C LEU A 698 13.76 4.33 -25.52
N ARG A 699 14.15 5.60 -25.70
CA ARG A 699 15.55 6.01 -25.72
C ARG A 699 16.26 5.64 -24.44
N ASP A 700 15.63 5.92 -23.30
CA ASP A 700 16.20 5.65 -21.98
C ASP A 700 16.31 4.14 -21.71
N MET A 701 15.31 3.36 -22.14
CA MET A 701 15.27 1.92 -21.86
C MET A 701 16.12 1.09 -22.87
N THR A 702 16.32 1.55 -24.09
CA THR A 702 17.19 0.88 -25.07
C THR A 702 18.67 1.25 -24.90
N ALA A 703 18.98 2.36 -24.22
CA ALA A 703 20.35 2.76 -23.90
C ALA A 703 20.94 2.00 -22.68
N VAL A 704 20.12 1.24 -21.97
CA VAL A 704 20.50 0.42 -20.81
C VAL A 704 20.97 -0.95 -21.26
#